data_c77e6d05f9843ccb18fea4d46d375074
#
_entry.id   c77e6d05f9843ccb18fea4d46d375074
#
_cell.length_a   1.000
_cell.length_b   1.000
_cell.length_c   1.000
_cell.angle_alpha   90.00
_cell.angle_beta   90.00
_cell.angle_gamma   90.00
#
_symmetry.space_group_name_H-M   'P 1'
#
loop_
_entity.id
_entity.type
_entity.pdbx_description
1 polymer ?
#
loop_
_entity_poly.entity_id
_entity_poly.type
_entity_poly.pdbx_seq_one_letter_code
_entity_poly.pdbx_strand_id
1 'polypeptide(L)'
;MIRITRSGVYYRSGAFLSEEEGRTAGLPAPAQAREGTMAYGILKAHNTLDTMDRLAIRFDAMASHDITYVGIIQTARASGLTEFPLPYVLTNCHNSLCAVGGTINEDDHVFGLSAAKKYGGEFVPAHQAVIHSYMRERYAAPGKMILGSDSHTRYGAYGTMAIGEGGPELARQLLRKTYDIAYPKVIGIHLTGAPRPGVGPQDVALAIIGATFREGVVKNAVMEFFGPGVGSLSMDYRSGIDVMTTETACLSSVWSTDETTRAHLTALGRGEEFKAQAPADGAWYDGLLEVDLSTVEPMIALPFHPSNAYTIREFKANARELLRQVEADAAEQLGIKGAAPLTDKLVNGQFRVDQGVIAGCSGGTYQNLVRAAQILKGSAIGPDEFWLSCYPGSMPINLELTRQGYIADLMAAGASIRSCFCGPCFGAGDVPANGAFSIRHSTRNFPNREGSKPGEGQISYVALMDARSIASTARNGGVLTGADELPDCPADQKDESWSYDDSAYRSRVYFGVGKAKPETELVYGPNIADWPEQIPLPENLLLTAAAAIYDPVTTTDELIPSGETSSYRSNPLRLSEFALSRKDPQYVPRAKAILAEERKRRAGEATDALMGRDPKTTGLGSFVMALKPGDGSAREQAASCQRVLGGCANLCAEFATKRYRSNVVNWGMLPFIAEDVKDWNIQPGDQLYLPGIRAALERGEESVQAVLIQNGAERPVTLKLPGITQEEREIILAGCLINYYAK
;
A
#
# COMPACT_ATOMS: atom_id res chain seq x y z
N MET A 1 19.54 18.54 4.68
CA MET A 1 19.42 17.55 3.59
C MET A 1 19.57 16.15 4.18
N ILE A 2 19.26 15.09 3.45
CA ILE A 2 19.31 13.71 3.97
C ILE A 2 20.69 13.12 3.74
N ARG A 3 21.30 12.55 4.80
CA ARG A 3 22.55 11.78 4.73
C ARG A 3 22.24 10.30 4.98
N ILE A 4 22.80 9.40 4.15
CA ILE A 4 22.55 7.96 4.24
C ILE A 4 23.87 7.26 4.58
N THR A 5 23.86 6.49 5.68
CA THR A 5 24.92 5.55 6.06
C THR A 5 24.41 4.14 5.86
N ARG A 6 25.04 3.38 4.95
CA ARG A 6 24.60 2.02 4.56
C ARG A 6 25.21 0.91 5.39
N SER A 7 26.32 1.20 6.08
CA SER A 7 26.91 0.30 7.06
C SER A 7 26.12 0.40 8.37
N GLY A 8 26.11 -0.69 9.13
CA GLY A 8 25.50 -0.67 10.45
C GLY A 8 26.20 0.30 11.40
N VAL A 9 25.43 0.83 12.35
CA VAL A 9 25.91 1.80 13.34
C VAL A 9 25.29 1.55 14.71
N TYR A 10 26.06 1.88 15.77
CA TYR A 10 25.52 2.01 17.12
C TYR A 10 25.02 3.43 17.35
N TYR A 11 23.87 3.54 18.02
CA TYR A 11 23.40 4.80 18.59
C TYR A 11 23.88 4.92 20.03
N ARG A 12 24.63 5.97 20.37
CA ARG A 12 25.12 6.19 21.73
C ARG A 12 25.06 7.66 22.11
N SER A 13 24.21 8.01 23.07
CA SER A 13 24.10 9.34 23.65
C SER A 13 23.98 10.46 22.61
N GLY A 14 23.20 10.24 21.54
CA GLY A 14 22.99 11.19 20.44
C GLY A 14 24.03 11.16 19.33
N ALA A 15 25.06 10.31 19.43
CA ALA A 15 26.08 10.10 18.39
C ALA A 15 25.95 8.72 17.75
N PHE A 16 26.56 8.55 16.57
CA PHE A 16 26.61 7.28 15.87
C PHE A 16 28.05 6.80 15.77
N LEU A 17 28.25 5.53 16.11
CA LEU A 17 29.57 4.89 16.08
C LEU A 17 29.53 3.74 15.06
N SER A 18 30.62 3.58 14.31
CA SER A 18 30.83 2.40 13.48
C SER A 18 30.97 1.14 14.35
N GLU A 19 30.92 -0.05 13.73
CA GLU A 19 31.11 -1.31 14.45
C GLU A 19 32.45 -1.38 15.17
N GLU A 20 33.54 -0.85 14.54
CA GLU A 20 34.88 -0.83 15.13
C GLU A 20 34.97 0.13 16.34
N GLU A 21 34.40 1.32 16.22
CA GLU A 21 34.33 2.31 17.30
C GLU A 21 33.49 1.76 18.46
N GLY A 22 32.34 1.13 18.18
CA GLY A 22 31.48 0.49 19.18
C GLY A 22 32.21 -0.62 19.93
N ARG A 23 32.93 -1.48 19.23
CA ARG A 23 33.76 -2.52 19.83
C ARG A 23 34.84 -1.90 20.76
N THR A 24 35.49 -0.84 20.31
CA THR A 24 36.50 -0.13 21.09
C THR A 24 35.88 0.52 22.34
N ALA A 25 34.65 0.98 22.23
CA ALA A 25 33.85 1.56 23.33
C ALA A 25 33.22 0.51 24.26
N GLY A 26 33.47 -0.80 24.03
CA GLY A 26 32.95 -1.89 24.84
C GLY A 26 31.49 -2.20 24.67
N LEU A 27 30.87 -1.82 23.53
CA LEU A 27 29.48 -2.15 23.23
C LEU A 27 29.33 -3.65 22.86
N PRO A 28 28.14 -4.25 23.09
CA PRO A 28 27.85 -5.61 22.69
C PRO A 28 27.98 -5.80 21.17
N ALA A 29 28.17 -7.03 20.72
CA ALA A 29 28.17 -7.34 19.30
C ALA A 29 26.83 -6.91 18.65
N PRO A 30 26.81 -6.56 17.34
CA PRO A 30 25.60 -6.10 16.64
C PRO A 30 24.38 -7.00 16.85
N ALA A 31 24.57 -8.31 16.80
CA ALA A 31 23.49 -9.28 17.02
C ALA A 31 22.82 -9.18 18.41
N GLN A 32 23.53 -8.75 19.42
CA GLN A 32 22.98 -8.51 20.75
C GLN A 32 22.52 -7.06 20.90
N ALA A 33 23.25 -6.10 20.36
CA ALA A 33 22.94 -4.69 20.47
C ALA A 33 21.63 -4.29 19.75
N ARG A 34 21.16 -5.06 18.74
CA ARG A 34 19.84 -4.88 18.11
C ARG A 34 18.68 -4.97 19.11
N GLU A 35 18.85 -5.64 20.24
CA GLU A 35 17.84 -5.71 21.31
C GLU A 35 17.48 -4.35 21.89
N GLY A 36 18.37 -3.35 21.72
CA GLY A 36 18.13 -1.96 22.12
C GLY A 36 17.20 -1.18 21.19
N THR A 37 16.80 -1.70 20.04
CA THR A 37 15.85 -1.02 19.13
C THR A 37 14.42 -1.18 19.62
N MET A 38 13.56 -0.19 19.34
CA MET A 38 12.12 -0.28 19.63
C MET A 38 11.48 -1.41 18.82
N ALA A 39 11.88 -1.55 17.57
CA ALA A 39 11.41 -2.59 16.67
C ALA A 39 11.65 -3.99 17.25
N TYR A 40 12.84 -4.26 17.80
CA TYR A 40 13.12 -5.55 18.44
C TYR A 40 12.17 -5.84 19.60
N GLY A 41 11.97 -4.85 20.48
CA GLY A 41 11.08 -4.99 21.64
C GLY A 41 9.64 -5.32 21.26
N ILE A 42 9.10 -4.64 20.24
CA ILE A 42 7.75 -4.87 19.73
C ILE A 42 7.65 -6.25 19.07
N LEU A 43 8.58 -6.59 18.18
CA LEU A 43 8.58 -7.89 17.49
C LEU A 43 8.70 -9.05 18.48
N LYS A 44 9.58 -8.94 19.49
CA LYS A 44 9.76 -9.96 20.54
C LYS A 44 8.48 -10.18 21.35
N ALA A 45 7.76 -9.10 21.67
CA ALA A 45 6.52 -9.19 22.45
C ALA A 45 5.38 -9.90 21.71
N HIS A 46 5.40 -9.89 20.36
CA HIS A 46 4.37 -10.47 19.52
C HIS A 46 4.79 -11.79 18.83
N ASN A 47 6.06 -12.15 18.95
CA ASN A 47 6.59 -13.40 18.42
C ASN A 47 6.19 -14.58 19.31
N THR A 48 5.67 -15.65 18.72
CA THR A 48 5.29 -16.87 19.41
C THR A 48 6.41 -17.92 19.46
N LEU A 49 7.54 -17.66 18.81
CA LEU A 49 8.73 -18.53 18.80
C LEU A 49 9.75 -18.08 19.85
N ASP A 50 10.56 -19.00 20.34
CA ASP A 50 11.66 -18.73 21.27
C ASP A 50 12.90 -18.12 20.60
N THR A 51 12.93 -18.03 19.26
CA THR A 51 14.01 -17.44 18.47
C THR A 51 13.59 -16.14 17.82
N MET A 52 14.55 -15.25 17.56
CA MET A 52 14.34 -14.00 16.81
C MET A 52 14.86 -14.07 15.37
N ASP A 53 15.46 -15.16 14.92
CA ASP A 53 15.91 -15.31 13.54
C ASP A 53 14.72 -15.49 12.58
N ARG A 54 13.68 -16.16 13.07
CA ARG A 54 12.37 -16.30 12.42
C ARG A 54 11.30 -15.86 13.41
N LEU A 55 10.29 -15.19 12.89
CA LEU A 55 9.20 -14.65 13.70
C LEU A 55 7.88 -15.26 13.25
N ALA A 56 7.05 -15.62 14.21
CA ALA A 56 5.67 -16.05 14.02
C ALA A 56 4.77 -15.11 14.82
N ILE A 57 4.35 -14.01 14.17
CA ILE A 57 3.73 -12.85 14.80
C ILE A 57 2.23 -13.04 14.95
N ARG A 58 1.70 -12.64 16.11
CA ARG A 58 0.28 -12.39 16.37
C ARG A 58 0.04 -10.90 16.55
N PHE A 59 -1.03 -10.41 15.93
CA PHE A 59 -1.38 -8.99 15.98
C PHE A 59 -2.41 -8.71 17.08
N ASP A 60 -2.44 -7.47 17.59
CA ASP A 60 -3.41 -7.01 18.60
C ASP A 60 -4.77 -6.63 17.98
N ALA A 61 -4.77 -6.17 16.74
CA ALA A 61 -5.96 -5.79 16.01
C ALA A 61 -5.76 -5.90 14.49
N MET A 62 -6.87 -5.94 13.78
CA MET A 62 -6.90 -5.92 12.31
C MET A 62 -7.87 -4.86 11.79
N ALA A 63 -7.59 -4.37 10.57
CA ALA A 63 -8.48 -3.46 9.87
C ALA A 63 -8.56 -3.78 8.37
N SER A 64 -9.75 -3.67 7.80
CA SER A 64 -9.97 -3.81 6.36
C SER A 64 -10.99 -2.80 5.86
N HIS A 65 -10.89 -2.47 4.59
CA HIS A 65 -11.84 -1.60 3.91
C HIS A 65 -12.76 -2.40 2.97
N ASP A 66 -13.81 -1.76 2.52
CA ASP A 66 -14.94 -2.33 1.77
C ASP A 66 -14.56 -3.03 0.46
N ILE A 67 -13.45 -2.68 -0.18
CA ILE A 67 -12.98 -3.41 -1.38
C ILE A 67 -12.16 -4.67 -1.05
N THR A 68 -12.01 -5.05 0.22
CA THR A 68 -11.20 -6.22 0.63
C THR A 68 -11.87 -7.12 1.64
N TYR A 69 -12.63 -6.60 2.62
CA TYR A 69 -13.10 -7.41 3.74
C TYR A 69 -14.06 -8.53 3.33
N VAL A 70 -14.87 -8.33 2.28
CA VAL A 70 -15.78 -9.39 1.80
C VAL A 70 -14.98 -10.62 1.39
N GLY A 71 -13.97 -10.46 0.52
CA GLY A 71 -13.10 -11.55 0.09
C GLY A 71 -12.32 -12.20 1.23
N ILE A 72 -11.82 -11.40 2.18
CA ILE A 72 -11.12 -11.89 3.37
C ILE A 72 -12.04 -12.78 4.22
N ILE A 73 -13.24 -12.29 4.53
CA ILE A 73 -14.22 -13.03 5.33
C ILE A 73 -14.68 -14.29 4.60
N GLN A 74 -14.95 -14.22 3.29
CA GLN A 74 -15.30 -15.39 2.48
C GLN A 74 -14.19 -16.44 2.48
N THR A 75 -12.92 -16.02 2.37
CA THR A 75 -11.76 -16.92 2.44
C THR A 75 -11.66 -17.58 3.82
N ALA A 76 -11.75 -16.81 4.89
CA ALA A 76 -11.69 -17.34 6.26
C ALA A 76 -12.90 -18.25 6.56
N ARG A 77 -14.09 -17.90 6.09
CA ARG A 77 -15.31 -18.70 6.24
C ARG A 77 -15.20 -20.06 5.55
N ALA A 78 -14.70 -20.07 4.31
CA ALA A 78 -14.43 -21.30 3.57
C ALA A 78 -13.41 -22.22 4.26
N SER A 79 -12.58 -21.65 5.15
CA SER A 79 -11.57 -22.34 5.95
C SER A 79 -11.99 -22.59 7.42
N GLY A 80 -13.26 -22.42 7.77
CA GLY A 80 -13.81 -22.78 9.09
C GLY A 80 -13.88 -21.62 10.11
N LEU A 81 -13.95 -20.37 9.70
CA LEU A 81 -14.15 -19.23 10.61
C LEU A 81 -15.45 -19.36 11.42
N THR A 82 -15.33 -19.25 12.74
CA THR A 82 -16.47 -19.27 13.68
C THR A 82 -16.71 -17.93 14.37
N GLU A 83 -15.65 -17.19 14.67
CA GLU A 83 -15.66 -15.86 15.29
C GLU A 83 -14.38 -15.09 14.93
N PHE A 84 -14.38 -13.77 15.05
CA PHE A 84 -13.15 -13.00 14.94
C PHE A 84 -12.33 -13.13 16.25
N PRO A 85 -11.11 -13.68 16.16
CA PRO A 85 -10.31 -13.99 17.36
C PRO A 85 -9.65 -12.78 18.01
N LEU A 86 -9.66 -11.64 17.33
CA LEU A 86 -9.07 -10.38 17.75
C LEU A 86 -9.97 -9.22 17.22
N PRO A 87 -9.82 -8.00 17.75
CA PRO A 87 -10.54 -6.85 17.22
C PRO A 87 -10.34 -6.72 15.72
N TYR A 88 -11.42 -6.79 14.95
CA TYR A 88 -11.41 -6.64 13.50
C TYR A 88 -12.35 -5.51 13.08
N VAL A 89 -11.77 -4.46 12.51
CA VAL A 89 -12.47 -3.25 12.09
C VAL A 89 -12.74 -3.29 10.59
N LEU A 90 -14.01 -3.19 10.22
CA LEU A 90 -14.49 -3.15 8.84
C LEU A 90 -14.90 -1.72 8.50
N THR A 91 -14.14 -1.05 7.64
CA THR A 91 -14.39 0.35 7.25
C THR A 91 -14.94 0.46 5.83
N ASN A 92 -15.78 1.45 5.58
CA ASN A 92 -16.45 1.68 4.30
C ASN A 92 -16.02 3.03 3.71
N CYS A 93 -14.75 3.13 3.32
CA CYS A 93 -14.14 4.38 2.90
C CYS A 93 -13.55 4.37 1.48
N HIS A 94 -13.63 3.27 0.76
CA HIS A 94 -13.08 3.15 -0.60
C HIS A 94 -14.17 3.05 -1.66
N ASN A 95 -15.21 2.28 -1.40
CA ASN A 95 -16.25 1.98 -2.38
C ASN A 95 -17.62 2.49 -1.94
N SER A 96 -17.62 3.56 -1.18
CA SER A 96 -18.85 4.13 -0.64
C SER A 96 -19.62 4.91 -1.68
N LEU A 97 -20.89 5.19 -1.39
CA LEU A 97 -21.79 6.05 -2.16
C LEU A 97 -21.25 7.47 -2.41
N CYS A 98 -20.09 7.81 -1.83
CA CYS A 98 -19.46 9.11 -2.04
C CYS A 98 -19.04 9.39 -3.48
N ALA A 99 -18.68 8.35 -4.23
CA ALA A 99 -18.09 8.54 -5.56
C ALA A 99 -18.60 7.58 -6.63
N VAL A 100 -18.81 6.31 -6.30
CA VAL A 100 -19.12 5.25 -7.28
C VAL A 100 -20.49 4.62 -6.99
N GLY A 101 -21.39 5.36 -6.35
CA GLY A 101 -22.63 4.87 -5.80
C GLY A 101 -23.41 3.91 -6.69
N GLY A 102 -23.66 2.74 -6.17
CA GLY A 102 -24.47 1.72 -6.78
C GLY A 102 -24.89 0.66 -5.78
N THR A 103 -26.02 0.00 -6.04
CA THR A 103 -26.53 -1.08 -5.20
C THR A 103 -25.49 -2.14 -4.93
N ILE A 104 -24.66 -2.45 -5.91
CA ILE A 104 -23.56 -3.43 -5.80
C ILE A 104 -22.53 -3.09 -4.70
N ASN A 105 -22.30 -1.81 -4.44
CA ASN A 105 -21.37 -1.38 -3.40
C ASN A 105 -22.03 -1.42 -2.03
N GLU A 106 -23.31 -1.04 -1.96
CA GLU A 106 -24.08 -1.08 -0.73
C GLU A 106 -24.33 -2.53 -0.27
N ASP A 107 -24.46 -3.48 -1.19
CA ASP A 107 -24.53 -4.91 -0.87
C ASP A 107 -23.29 -5.38 -0.07
N ASP A 108 -22.09 -4.92 -0.43
CA ASP A 108 -20.87 -5.20 0.31
C ASP A 108 -20.92 -4.63 1.74
N HIS A 109 -21.49 -3.44 1.93
CA HIS A 109 -21.66 -2.81 3.24
C HIS A 109 -22.66 -3.55 4.10
N VAL A 110 -23.80 -3.99 3.52
CA VAL A 110 -24.80 -4.81 4.23
C VAL A 110 -24.20 -6.16 4.64
N PHE A 111 -23.43 -6.81 3.75
CA PHE A 111 -22.70 -8.02 4.09
C PHE A 111 -21.72 -7.76 5.25
N GLY A 112 -20.91 -6.69 5.18
CA GLY A 112 -19.94 -6.33 6.21
C GLY A 112 -20.57 -6.13 7.59
N LEU A 113 -21.71 -5.43 7.66
CA LEU A 113 -22.45 -5.26 8.92
C LEU A 113 -22.99 -6.59 9.45
N SER A 114 -23.54 -7.45 8.59
CA SER A 114 -24.03 -8.77 8.99
C SER A 114 -22.88 -9.65 9.49
N ALA A 115 -21.71 -9.60 8.86
CA ALA A 115 -20.51 -10.31 9.26
C ALA A 115 -19.94 -9.78 10.59
N ALA A 116 -19.90 -8.46 10.79
CA ALA A 116 -19.49 -7.88 12.06
C ALA A 116 -20.39 -8.33 13.22
N LYS A 117 -21.69 -8.41 13.00
CA LYS A 117 -22.64 -8.94 13.98
C LYS A 117 -22.41 -10.43 14.25
N LYS A 118 -22.28 -11.22 13.19
CA LYS A 118 -22.12 -12.69 13.29
C LYS A 118 -20.84 -13.08 14.00
N TYR A 119 -19.73 -12.50 13.60
CA TYR A 119 -18.40 -12.90 14.04
C TYR A 119 -17.80 -12.03 15.14
N GLY A 120 -18.46 -10.95 15.56
CA GLY A 120 -18.02 -10.11 16.68
C GLY A 120 -16.97 -9.07 16.26
N GLY A 121 -17.20 -8.36 15.16
CA GLY A 121 -16.34 -7.28 14.68
C GLY A 121 -16.88 -5.88 14.92
N GLU A 122 -16.14 -4.89 14.50
CA GLU A 122 -16.53 -3.47 14.50
C GLU A 122 -16.81 -3.01 13.08
N PHE A 123 -17.94 -2.37 12.84
CA PHE A 123 -18.33 -1.90 11.51
C PHE A 123 -18.47 -0.39 11.49
N VAL A 124 -17.63 0.25 10.69
CA VAL A 124 -17.58 1.70 10.50
C VAL A 124 -18.28 2.05 9.19
N PRO A 125 -19.49 2.62 9.22
CA PRO A 125 -20.22 2.96 8.00
C PRO A 125 -19.49 3.96 7.12
N ALA A 126 -19.91 4.06 5.87
CA ALA A 126 -19.45 5.08 4.93
C ALA A 126 -19.57 6.50 5.53
N HIS A 127 -18.68 7.38 5.12
CA HIS A 127 -18.62 8.80 5.53
C HIS A 127 -18.17 9.05 6.99
N GLN A 128 -17.83 8.02 7.78
CA GLN A 128 -17.41 8.21 9.16
C GLN A 128 -15.92 8.50 9.30
N ALA A 129 -15.09 7.72 8.63
CA ALA A 129 -13.64 7.93 8.61
C ALA A 129 -12.98 7.15 7.47
N VAL A 130 -11.81 7.62 7.02
CA VAL A 130 -10.88 6.76 6.29
C VAL A 130 -10.25 5.77 7.27
N ILE A 131 -9.94 4.56 6.81
CA ILE A 131 -9.48 3.44 7.65
C ILE A 131 -8.35 3.84 8.61
N HIS A 132 -7.32 4.56 8.10
CA HIS A 132 -6.14 4.88 8.91
C HIS A 132 -6.41 5.97 9.96
N SER A 133 -7.28 6.94 9.69
CA SER A 133 -7.71 7.91 10.69
C SER A 133 -8.46 7.22 11.83
N TYR A 134 -9.40 6.33 11.49
CA TYR A 134 -10.14 5.57 12.49
C TYR A 134 -9.21 4.74 13.38
N MET A 135 -8.28 3.99 12.76
CA MET A 135 -7.35 3.15 13.51
C MET A 135 -6.40 3.95 14.39
N ARG A 136 -5.94 5.13 13.96
CA ARG A 136 -5.14 6.06 14.77
C ARG A 136 -5.92 6.56 15.98
N GLU A 137 -7.16 6.99 15.76
CA GLU A 137 -8.03 7.54 16.81
C GLU A 137 -8.45 6.48 17.84
N ARG A 138 -8.64 5.21 17.43
CA ARG A 138 -9.28 4.18 18.27
C ARG A 138 -8.37 3.05 18.74
N TYR A 139 -7.31 2.69 17.99
CA TYR A 139 -6.57 1.45 18.22
C TYR A 139 -5.06 1.62 18.37
N ALA A 140 -4.44 2.53 17.62
CA ALA A 140 -2.99 2.70 17.64
C ALA A 140 -2.49 3.22 18.98
N ALA A 141 -1.51 2.54 19.59
CA ALA A 141 -0.86 2.92 20.85
C ALA A 141 0.54 2.29 20.93
N PRO A 142 1.44 2.83 21.79
CA PRO A 142 2.81 2.35 21.89
C PRO A 142 2.92 0.86 22.22
N GLY A 143 3.75 0.17 21.45
CA GLY A 143 4.06 -1.24 21.64
C GLY A 143 3.07 -2.22 21.00
N LYS A 144 2.00 -1.75 20.34
CA LYS A 144 1.04 -2.60 19.64
C LYS A 144 1.53 -2.99 18.24
N MET A 145 0.98 -4.10 17.73
CA MET A 145 1.09 -4.50 16.32
C MET A 145 -0.30 -4.60 15.68
N ILE A 146 -0.47 -3.99 14.51
CA ILE A 146 -1.75 -3.97 13.77
C ILE A 146 -1.54 -4.43 12.33
N LEU A 147 -2.39 -5.34 11.86
CA LEU A 147 -2.42 -5.80 10.47
C LEU A 147 -3.58 -5.17 9.71
N GLY A 148 -3.33 -4.65 8.52
CA GLY A 148 -4.38 -4.09 7.68
C GLY A 148 -4.37 -4.59 6.25
N SER A 149 -5.51 -4.59 5.60
CA SER A 149 -5.63 -4.95 4.18
C SER A 149 -5.26 -3.80 3.23
N ASP A 150 -4.97 -2.62 3.76
CA ASP A 150 -4.47 -1.48 3.00
C ASP A 150 -2.95 -1.33 3.17
N SER A 151 -2.25 -1.02 2.09
CA SER A 151 -0.79 -0.85 2.08
C SER A 151 -0.29 0.30 2.95
N HIS A 152 -1.13 1.32 3.20
CA HIS A 152 -0.80 2.45 4.07
C HIS A 152 -1.12 2.20 5.54
N THR A 153 -1.28 0.95 5.95
CA THR A 153 -1.38 0.56 7.36
C THR A 153 -0.05 0.85 8.05
N ARG A 154 0.10 2.10 8.50
CA ARG A 154 1.27 2.69 9.16
C ARG A 154 0.80 3.54 10.32
N TYR A 155 1.16 3.15 11.53
CA TYR A 155 0.78 3.84 12.76
C TYR A 155 2.00 4.04 13.68
N GLY A 156 3.19 4.06 13.07
CA GLY A 156 4.47 4.21 13.75
C GLY A 156 4.54 5.46 14.60
N ALA A 157 3.96 6.58 14.13
CA ALA A 157 3.86 7.83 14.87
C ALA A 157 3.28 7.68 16.29
N TYR A 158 2.45 6.65 16.51
CA TYR A 158 1.87 6.28 17.81
C TYR A 158 2.71 5.25 18.57
N GLY A 159 3.90 4.91 18.10
CA GLY A 159 4.70 3.81 18.65
C GLY A 159 4.15 2.41 18.31
N THR A 160 3.24 2.31 17.35
CA THR A 160 2.60 1.06 16.91
C THR A 160 3.29 0.55 15.64
N MET A 161 3.77 -0.69 15.64
CA MET A 161 4.26 -1.31 14.41
C MET A 161 3.06 -1.86 13.62
N ALA A 162 2.75 -1.24 12.48
CA ALA A 162 1.63 -1.63 11.66
C ALA A 162 2.08 -2.08 10.27
N ILE A 163 1.47 -3.15 9.76
CA ILE A 163 1.84 -3.80 8.51
C ILE A 163 0.62 -3.89 7.61
N GLY A 164 0.78 -3.48 6.34
CA GLY A 164 -0.24 -3.63 5.31
C GLY A 164 0.04 -4.86 4.45
N GLU A 165 -0.91 -5.82 4.40
CA GLU A 165 -0.77 -7.07 3.67
C GLU A 165 -2.00 -7.40 2.82
N GLY A 166 -1.90 -8.43 2.00
CA GLY A 166 -3.01 -8.93 1.20
C GLY A 166 -4.03 -9.73 2.02
N GLY A 167 -5.22 -9.90 1.45
CA GLY A 167 -6.34 -10.58 2.09
C GLY A 167 -6.02 -11.94 2.71
N PRO A 168 -5.24 -12.81 2.06
CA PRO A 168 -4.88 -14.12 2.62
C PRO A 168 -4.15 -14.05 3.97
N GLU A 169 -3.25 -13.08 4.16
CA GLU A 169 -2.54 -12.92 5.45
C GLU A 169 -3.52 -12.51 6.57
N LEU A 170 -4.52 -11.67 6.24
CA LEU A 170 -5.57 -11.33 7.20
C LEU A 170 -6.48 -12.54 7.48
N ALA A 171 -6.83 -13.32 6.47
CA ALA A 171 -7.60 -14.55 6.66
C ALA A 171 -6.87 -15.56 7.57
N ARG A 172 -5.53 -15.68 7.45
CA ARG A 172 -4.70 -16.49 8.37
C ARG A 172 -4.86 -16.04 9.82
N GLN A 173 -4.81 -14.71 10.08
CA GLN A 173 -5.01 -14.20 11.44
C GLN A 173 -6.42 -14.52 11.96
N LEU A 174 -7.46 -14.40 11.11
CA LEU A 174 -8.82 -14.78 11.46
C LEU A 174 -8.94 -16.28 11.80
N LEU A 175 -8.07 -17.13 11.26
CA LEU A 175 -7.97 -18.55 11.55
C LEU A 175 -6.97 -18.86 12.68
N ARG A 176 -6.59 -17.86 13.49
CA ARG A 176 -5.65 -17.98 14.63
C ARG A 176 -4.24 -18.45 14.23
N LYS A 177 -3.86 -18.25 12.96
CA LYS A 177 -2.50 -18.52 12.46
C LYS A 177 -1.61 -17.32 12.68
N THR A 178 -0.31 -17.52 12.51
CA THR A 178 0.71 -16.48 12.66
C THR A 178 1.08 -15.81 11.33
N TYR A 179 1.69 -14.65 11.42
CA TYR A 179 2.35 -13.98 10.31
C TYR A 179 3.84 -14.27 10.38
N ASP A 180 4.33 -15.07 9.44
CA ASP A 180 5.67 -15.64 9.50
C ASP A 180 6.64 -14.86 8.62
N ILE A 181 7.72 -14.35 9.22
CA ILE A 181 8.78 -13.60 8.53
C ILE A 181 10.15 -13.92 9.13
N ALA A 182 11.21 -13.71 8.35
CA ALA A 182 12.55 -13.57 8.90
C ALA A 182 12.65 -12.25 9.69
N TYR A 183 13.55 -12.18 10.67
CA TYR A 183 13.80 -10.93 11.38
C TYR A 183 14.22 -9.83 10.37
N PRO A 184 13.50 -8.69 10.30
CA PRO A 184 13.79 -7.65 9.33
C PRO A 184 15.01 -6.82 9.74
N LYS A 185 15.69 -6.22 8.77
CA LYS A 185 16.62 -5.13 9.06
C LYS A 185 15.91 -3.98 9.74
N VAL A 186 16.60 -3.29 10.63
CA VAL A 186 16.12 -2.06 11.27
C VAL A 186 17.01 -0.90 10.84
N ILE A 187 16.42 0.08 10.17
CA ILE A 187 17.11 1.29 9.70
C ILE A 187 16.73 2.46 10.58
N GLY A 188 17.71 3.08 11.21
CA GLY A 188 17.50 4.29 12.02
C GLY A 188 17.18 5.50 11.14
N ILE A 189 16.15 6.26 11.52
CA ILE A 189 15.80 7.53 10.89
C ILE A 189 15.94 8.61 11.96
N HIS A 190 17.11 9.25 11.97
CA HIS A 190 17.45 10.25 12.99
C HIS A 190 17.02 11.65 12.54
N LEU A 191 16.00 12.19 13.22
CA LEU A 191 15.47 13.51 12.94
C LEU A 191 16.14 14.57 13.81
N THR A 192 16.58 15.65 13.20
CA THR A 192 17.14 16.82 13.89
C THR A 192 16.47 18.11 13.40
N GLY A 193 16.67 19.20 14.12
CA GLY A 193 16.07 20.50 13.79
C GLY A 193 14.53 20.53 13.90
N ALA A 194 13.95 21.53 13.23
CA ALA A 194 12.50 21.71 13.13
C ALA A 194 12.13 22.19 11.73
N PRO A 195 10.94 21.84 11.20
CA PRO A 195 10.50 22.34 9.91
C PRO A 195 10.40 23.87 9.87
N ARG A 196 10.72 24.47 8.74
CA ARG A 196 10.53 25.91 8.52
C ARG A 196 9.05 26.20 8.20
N PRO A 197 8.57 27.43 8.41
CA PRO A 197 7.25 27.84 7.93
C PRO A 197 7.06 27.48 6.45
N GLY A 198 5.89 26.96 6.09
CA GLY A 198 5.57 26.51 4.73
C GLY A 198 6.02 25.10 4.36
N VAL A 199 6.80 24.43 5.20
CA VAL A 199 7.20 23.04 5.02
C VAL A 199 6.25 22.13 5.81
N GLY A 200 5.56 21.21 5.13
CA GLY A 200 4.62 20.30 5.75
C GLY A 200 5.10 18.84 5.77
N PRO A 201 4.28 17.95 6.35
CA PRO A 201 4.65 16.53 6.49
C PRO A 201 4.89 15.83 5.15
N GLN A 202 4.16 16.19 4.11
CA GLN A 202 4.33 15.61 2.79
C GLN A 202 5.70 15.96 2.18
N ASP A 203 6.21 17.17 2.44
CA ASP A 203 7.51 17.60 1.93
C ASP A 203 8.64 16.75 2.53
N VAL A 204 8.61 16.53 3.85
CA VAL A 204 9.57 15.65 4.54
C VAL A 204 9.46 14.21 4.03
N ALA A 205 8.25 13.71 3.86
CA ALA A 205 8.02 12.37 3.35
C ALA A 205 8.57 12.20 1.93
N LEU A 206 8.30 13.15 1.01
CA LEU A 206 8.79 13.11 -0.36
C LEU A 206 10.31 13.21 -0.43
N ALA A 207 10.94 14.02 0.44
CA ALA A 207 12.40 14.08 0.54
C ALA A 207 12.99 12.71 0.94
N ILE A 208 12.40 12.02 1.93
CA ILE A 208 12.83 10.68 2.36
C ILE A 208 12.62 9.65 1.24
N ILE A 209 11.45 9.64 0.59
CA ILE A 209 11.14 8.71 -0.50
C ILE A 209 12.09 8.91 -1.68
N GLY A 210 12.32 10.16 -2.09
CA GLY A 210 13.24 10.50 -3.17
C GLY A 210 14.67 10.04 -2.90
N ALA A 211 15.11 10.13 -1.64
CA ALA A 211 16.46 9.72 -1.24
C ALA A 211 16.63 8.19 -1.13
N THR A 212 15.56 7.42 -0.87
CA THR A 212 15.69 6.01 -0.45
C THR A 212 15.16 5.00 -1.44
N PHE A 213 14.14 5.34 -2.22
CA PHE A 213 13.39 4.36 -3.00
C PHE A 213 14.22 3.71 -4.10
N ARG A 214 14.87 4.53 -4.96
CA ARG A 214 15.59 4.01 -6.16
C ARG A 214 16.69 3.00 -5.81
N GLU A 215 17.36 3.21 -4.70
CA GLU A 215 18.46 2.36 -4.24
C GLU A 215 18.00 1.27 -3.25
N GLY A 216 16.72 1.26 -2.90
CA GLY A 216 16.12 0.27 -2.01
C GLY A 216 16.69 0.26 -0.59
N VAL A 217 17.15 1.41 -0.09
CA VAL A 217 17.87 1.53 1.20
C VAL A 217 17.09 0.94 2.37
N VAL A 218 15.76 1.12 2.37
CA VAL A 218 14.85 0.67 3.44
C VAL A 218 13.90 -0.44 2.97
N LYS A 219 14.13 -1.01 1.79
CA LYS A 219 13.26 -2.07 1.22
C LYS A 219 13.15 -3.26 2.18
N ASN A 220 11.91 -3.65 2.52
CA ASN A 220 11.58 -4.73 3.46
C ASN A 220 12.18 -4.56 4.88
N ALA A 221 12.67 -3.38 5.23
CA ALA A 221 13.18 -3.06 6.56
C ALA A 221 12.11 -2.39 7.43
N VAL A 222 12.33 -2.33 8.74
CA VAL A 222 11.59 -1.46 9.65
C VAL A 222 12.32 -0.12 9.72
N MET A 223 11.60 0.99 9.49
CA MET A 223 12.11 2.34 9.66
C MET A 223 11.83 2.80 11.09
N GLU A 224 12.87 3.03 11.88
CA GLU A 224 12.76 3.44 13.28
C GLU A 224 13.12 4.92 13.43
N PHE A 225 12.10 5.77 13.70
CA PHE A 225 12.22 7.22 13.78
C PHE A 225 12.51 7.68 15.21
N PHE A 226 13.56 8.43 15.39
CA PHE A 226 13.97 8.97 16.70
C PHE A 226 14.83 10.23 16.53
N GLY A 227 15.27 10.80 17.64
CA GLY A 227 16.13 11.97 17.67
C GLY A 227 15.41 13.24 18.12
N PRO A 228 16.14 14.33 18.36
CA PRO A 228 15.59 15.57 18.95
C PRO A 228 14.55 16.25 18.05
N GLY A 229 14.62 16.07 16.73
CA GLY A 229 13.65 16.61 15.78
C GLY A 229 12.23 16.06 15.98
N VAL A 230 12.06 14.82 16.48
CA VAL A 230 10.74 14.26 16.78
C VAL A 230 9.94 15.16 17.70
N GLY A 231 10.60 15.70 18.74
CA GLY A 231 9.98 16.60 19.70
C GLY A 231 9.52 17.95 19.12
N SER A 232 9.88 18.31 17.90
CA SER A 232 9.42 19.53 17.24
C SER A 232 8.11 19.33 16.43
N LEU A 233 7.65 18.08 16.25
CA LEU A 233 6.55 17.71 15.37
C LEU A 233 5.27 17.40 16.15
N SER A 234 4.13 17.90 15.67
CA SER A 234 2.80 17.48 16.15
C SER A 234 2.50 16.02 15.75
N MET A 235 1.47 15.42 16.36
CA MET A 235 1.06 14.04 16.00
C MET A 235 0.54 13.95 14.57
N ASP A 236 -0.16 14.97 14.07
CA ASP A 236 -0.61 15.02 12.67
C ASP A 236 0.58 15.06 11.70
N TYR A 237 1.61 15.85 12.05
CA TYR A 237 2.82 15.96 11.25
C TYR A 237 3.57 14.61 11.20
N ARG A 238 3.80 13.96 12.35
CA ARG A 238 4.42 12.62 12.43
C ARG A 238 3.62 11.61 11.62
N SER A 239 2.29 11.62 11.75
CA SER A 239 1.38 10.71 11.06
C SER A 239 1.40 10.90 9.53
N GLY A 240 1.54 12.14 9.06
CA GLY A 240 1.68 12.46 7.65
C GLY A 240 2.97 11.92 7.04
N ILE A 241 4.10 12.04 7.75
CA ILE A 241 5.37 11.42 7.34
C ILE A 241 5.25 9.89 7.37
N ASP A 242 4.75 9.35 8.49
CA ASP A 242 4.72 7.92 8.77
C ASP A 242 3.93 7.13 7.72
N VAL A 243 2.75 7.61 7.34
CA VAL A 243 1.90 6.92 6.35
C VAL A 243 2.56 6.81 4.98
N MET A 244 3.38 7.78 4.62
CA MET A 244 4.10 7.82 3.35
C MET A 244 5.32 6.89 3.30
N THR A 245 5.76 6.34 4.44
CA THR A 245 6.85 5.35 4.47
C THR A 245 6.53 4.10 3.63
N THR A 246 5.26 3.80 3.40
CA THR A 246 4.84 2.73 2.48
C THR A 246 5.46 2.88 1.09
N GLU A 247 5.62 4.10 0.61
CA GLU A 247 6.14 4.40 -0.73
C GLU A 247 7.67 4.25 -0.84
N THR A 248 8.34 3.90 0.26
CA THR A 248 9.76 3.49 0.28
C THR A 248 9.93 1.97 0.12
N ALA A 249 8.84 1.22 0.01
CA ALA A 249 8.80 -0.26 0.06
C ALA A 249 9.31 -0.87 1.39
N CYS A 250 9.30 -0.12 2.49
CA CYS A 250 9.64 -0.67 3.81
C CYS A 250 8.58 -1.67 4.30
N LEU A 251 8.96 -2.55 5.21
CA LEU A 251 8.03 -3.49 5.86
C LEU A 251 7.08 -2.76 6.81
N SER A 252 7.63 -1.91 7.67
CA SER A 252 6.88 -1.14 8.67
C SER A 252 7.69 0.06 9.14
N SER A 253 7.09 0.85 10.03
CA SER A 253 7.70 1.99 10.69
C SER A 253 7.33 2.00 12.17
N VAL A 254 8.17 2.62 13.00
CA VAL A 254 7.90 2.89 14.42
C VAL A 254 8.64 4.16 14.84
N TRP A 255 8.06 4.94 15.74
CA TRP A 255 8.63 6.19 16.22
C TRP A 255 8.83 6.16 17.73
N SER A 256 9.82 6.89 18.20
CA SER A 256 9.91 7.21 19.62
C SER A 256 8.68 8.00 20.06
N THR A 257 8.21 7.73 21.27
CA THR A 257 7.03 8.37 21.85
C THR A 257 7.46 9.32 22.98
N ASP A 258 6.78 10.44 23.06
CA ASP A 258 7.09 11.52 23.99
C ASP A 258 5.84 12.12 24.61
N GLU A 259 5.97 13.27 25.26
CA GLU A 259 4.84 13.97 25.89
C GLU A 259 3.79 14.45 24.87
N THR A 260 4.19 14.76 23.61
CA THR A 260 3.25 15.07 22.53
C THR A 260 2.36 13.86 22.23
N THR A 261 2.95 12.66 22.19
CA THR A 261 2.19 11.40 22.02
C THR A 261 1.24 11.17 23.19
N ARG A 262 1.71 11.39 24.43
CA ARG A 262 0.88 11.26 25.64
C ARG A 262 -0.31 12.21 25.61
N ALA A 263 -0.07 13.48 25.33
CA ALA A 263 -1.09 14.52 25.28
C ALA A 263 -2.14 14.20 24.22
N HIS A 264 -1.72 13.75 23.05
CA HIS A 264 -2.63 13.36 21.98
C HIS A 264 -3.51 12.15 22.34
N LEU A 265 -2.91 11.07 22.89
CA LEU A 265 -3.68 9.93 23.37
C LEU A 265 -4.66 10.33 24.49
N THR A 266 -4.27 11.25 25.35
CA THR A 266 -5.15 11.80 26.41
C THR A 266 -6.32 12.57 25.80
N ALA A 267 -6.08 13.38 24.76
CA ALA A 267 -7.16 14.08 24.04
C ALA A 267 -8.14 13.13 23.39
N LEU A 268 -7.66 11.95 22.90
CA LEU A 268 -8.49 10.87 22.38
C LEU A 268 -9.22 10.06 23.48
N GLY A 269 -9.04 10.38 24.77
CA GLY A 269 -9.58 9.60 25.90
C GLY A 269 -8.84 8.29 26.16
N ARG A 270 -7.60 8.15 25.69
CA ARG A 270 -6.77 6.91 25.70
C ARG A 270 -5.41 7.12 26.37
N GLY A 271 -5.29 8.12 27.24
CA GLY A 271 -4.01 8.49 27.90
C GLY A 271 -3.35 7.35 28.69
N GLU A 272 -4.15 6.42 29.21
CA GLU A 272 -3.67 5.25 29.96
C GLU A 272 -2.94 4.21 29.05
N GLU A 273 -3.14 4.26 27.75
CA GLU A 273 -2.43 3.40 26.80
C GLU A 273 -1.01 3.91 26.50
N PHE A 274 -0.67 5.11 26.94
CA PHE A 274 0.66 5.66 26.69
C PHE A 274 1.77 4.85 27.37
N LYS A 275 2.82 4.56 26.60
CA LYS A 275 4.10 4.03 27.09
C LYS A 275 5.22 4.80 26.42
N ALA A 276 6.24 5.18 27.17
CA ALA A 276 7.44 5.77 26.63
C ALA A 276 8.23 4.72 25.85
N GLN A 277 8.58 5.04 24.61
CA GLN A 277 9.40 4.22 23.73
C GLN A 277 10.52 5.07 23.15
N ALA A 278 11.74 4.59 23.25
CA ALA A 278 12.92 5.18 22.63
C ALA A 278 13.98 4.09 22.44
N PRO A 279 14.92 4.25 21.48
CA PRO A 279 16.04 3.35 21.38
C PRO A 279 16.89 3.42 22.66
N ALA A 280 17.40 2.25 23.08
CA ALA A 280 18.35 2.19 24.19
C ALA A 280 19.72 2.75 23.78
N ASP A 281 20.46 3.26 24.75
CA ASP A 281 21.86 3.63 24.53
C ASP A 281 22.67 2.38 24.14
N GLY A 282 23.41 2.44 23.04
CA GLY A 282 24.11 1.29 22.47
C GLY A 282 23.27 0.44 21.49
N ALA A 283 22.08 0.82 21.12
CA ALA A 283 21.26 0.14 20.13
C ALA A 283 21.98 0.07 18.76
N TRP A 284 21.88 -1.07 18.09
CA TRP A 284 22.42 -1.29 16.75
C TRP A 284 21.36 -1.15 15.66
N TYR A 285 21.68 -0.38 14.61
CA TYR A 285 20.91 -0.26 13.38
C TYR A 285 21.69 -0.80 12.18
N ASP A 286 21.01 -1.46 11.24
CA ASP A 286 21.61 -2.02 10.02
C ASP A 286 21.96 -0.94 8.98
N GLY A 287 21.56 0.29 9.21
CA GLY A 287 21.83 1.50 8.44
C GLY A 287 21.18 2.71 9.08
N LEU A 288 21.50 3.90 8.60
CA LEU A 288 21.05 5.16 9.18
C LEU A 288 20.69 6.19 8.09
N LEU A 289 19.57 6.87 8.27
CA LEU A 289 19.24 8.13 7.62
C LEU A 289 19.27 9.25 8.66
N GLU A 290 20.04 10.30 8.39
CA GLU A 290 20.02 11.54 9.17
C GLU A 290 19.24 12.59 8.37
N VAL A 291 18.17 13.12 8.94
CA VAL A 291 17.28 14.09 8.31
C VAL A 291 17.27 15.36 9.14
N ASP A 292 17.85 16.42 8.62
CA ASP A 292 17.74 17.76 9.21
C ASP A 292 16.48 18.44 8.68
N LEU A 293 15.43 18.48 9.51
CA LEU A 293 14.12 19.04 9.16
C LEU A 293 14.21 20.53 8.77
N SER A 294 15.19 21.27 9.29
CA SER A 294 15.38 22.70 8.98
C SER A 294 15.85 22.95 7.55
N THR A 295 16.35 21.93 6.87
CA THR A 295 16.88 22.03 5.48
C THR A 295 15.90 21.53 4.43
N VAL A 296 14.77 20.97 4.84
CA VAL A 296 13.72 20.54 3.91
C VAL A 296 13.03 21.78 3.33
N GLU A 297 12.71 21.74 2.07
CA GLU A 297 11.97 22.76 1.32
C GLU A 297 10.64 22.19 0.85
N PRO A 298 9.67 23.04 0.45
CA PRO A 298 8.45 22.55 -0.21
C PRO A 298 8.78 21.71 -1.45
N MET A 299 8.16 20.52 -1.53
CA MET A 299 8.45 19.49 -2.51
C MET A 299 7.30 19.28 -3.49
N ILE A 300 7.64 18.78 -4.66
CA ILE A 300 6.73 18.22 -5.65
C ILE A 300 7.26 16.87 -6.11
N ALA A 301 6.44 15.83 -6.07
CA ALA A 301 6.73 14.57 -6.72
C ALA A 301 5.98 14.48 -8.04
N LEU A 302 6.74 14.52 -9.15
CA LEU A 302 6.18 14.48 -10.50
C LEU A 302 5.61 13.08 -10.83
N PRO A 303 4.68 12.96 -11.79
CA PRO A 303 4.26 11.65 -12.28
C PRO A 303 5.48 10.78 -12.69
N PHE A 304 5.49 9.48 -12.52
CA PHE A 304 4.40 8.58 -12.14
C PHE A 304 4.74 7.80 -10.86
N HIS A 305 5.62 8.34 -10.01
CA HIS A 305 6.00 7.70 -8.74
C HIS A 305 6.34 8.76 -7.68
N PRO A 306 6.02 8.55 -6.38
CA PRO A 306 6.37 9.49 -5.31
C PRO A 306 7.88 9.76 -5.17
N SER A 307 8.74 8.86 -5.65
CA SER A 307 10.20 9.06 -5.65
C SER A 307 10.72 10.01 -6.74
N ASN A 308 9.86 10.42 -7.68
CA ASN A 308 10.21 11.44 -8.68
C ASN A 308 10.11 12.85 -8.07
N ALA A 309 10.80 13.05 -6.95
CA ALA A 309 10.65 14.17 -6.03
C ALA A 309 11.74 15.23 -6.25
N TYR A 310 11.30 16.48 -6.30
CA TYR A 310 12.11 17.69 -6.44
C TYR A 310 11.63 18.74 -5.44
N THR A 311 12.49 19.70 -5.07
CA THR A 311 11.96 20.91 -4.45
C THR A 311 11.13 21.69 -5.48
N ILE A 312 10.10 22.42 -5.05
CA ILE A 312 9.31 23.26 -5.98
C ILE A 312 10.23 24.29 -6.66
N ARG A 313 11.24 24.77 -5.98
CA ARG A 313 12.26 25.67 -6.51
C ARG A 313 13.07 25.01 -7.63
N GLU A 314 13.56 23.78 -7.45
CA GLU A 314 14.27 23.02 -8.49
C GLU A 314 13.37 22.73 -9.69
N PHE A 315 12.11 22.35 -9.43
CA PHE A 315 11.13 22.15 -10.50
C PHE A 315 10.94 23.43 -11.31
N LYS A 316 10.71 24.58 -10.68
CA LYS A 316 10.51 25.86 -11.37
C LYS A 316 11.73 26.26 -12.21
N ALA A 317 12.93 26.02 -11.71
CA ALA A 317 14.18 26.31 -12.43
C ALA A 317 14.37 25.42 -13.69
N ASN A 318 13.88 24.18 -13.66
CA ASN A 318 14.09 23.16 -14.70
C ASN A 318 12.76 22.66 -15.31
N ALA A 319 11.65 23.40 -15.15
CA ALA A 319 10.31 22.92 -15.44
C ALA A 319 10.16 22.35 -16.86
N ARG A 320 10.69 23.03 -17.88
CA ARG A 320 10.58 22.61 -19.28
C ARG A 320 11.24 21.25 -19.54
N GLU A 321 12.41 21.01 -18.94
CA GLU A 321 13.15 19.76 -19.10
C GLU A 321 12.44 18.62 -18.34
N LEU A 322 12.08 18.85 -17.09
CA LEU A 322 11.39 17.86 -16.25
C LEU A 322 10.02 17.48 -16.80
N LEU A 323 9.26 18.43 -17.35
CA LEU A 323 7.98 18.14 -17.99
C LEU A 323 8.15 17.30 -19.26
N ARG A 324 9.16 17.58 -20.08
CA ARG A 324 9.49 16.74 -21.25
C ARG A 324 9.86 15.32 -20.85
N GLN A 325 10.57 15.15 -19.72
CA GLN A 325 10.87 13.82 -19.22
C GLN A 325 9.58 13.08 -18.81
N VAL A 326 8.66 13.74 -18.11
CA VAL A 326 7.34 13.17 -17.78
C VAL A 326 6.55 12.80 -19.04
N GLU A 327 6.59 13.63 -20.08
CA GLU A 327 5.97 13.32 -21.38
C GLU A 327 6.58 12.08 -22.04
N ALA A 328 7.91 11.96 -21.99
CA ALA A 328 8.62 10.79 -22.51
C ALA A 328 8.29 9.52 -21.73
N ASP A 329 8.27 9.59 -20.40
CA ASP A 329 7.89 8.50 -19.51
C ASP A 329 6.42 8.08 -19.76
N ALA A 330 5.53 9.03 -20.00
CA ALA A 330 4.13 8.75 -20.34
C ALA A 330 4.01 8.02 -21.69
N ALA A 331 4.75 8.45 -22.68
CA ALA A 331 4.75 7.81 -23.99
C ALA A 331 5.31 6.37 -23.93
N GLU A 332 6.35 6.16 -23.14
CA GLU A 332 6.97 4.84 -22.95
C GLU A 332 6.08 3.90 -22.10
N GLN A 333 5.62 4.36 -20.95
CA GLN A 333 4.90 3.51 -19.99
C GLN A 333 3.43 3.29 -20.36
N LEU A 334 2.77 4.27 -20.97
CA LEU A 334 1.34 4.23 -21.27
C LEU A 334 1.05 4.02 -22.76
N GLY A 335 2.07 4.06 -23.62
CA GLY A 335 1.91 3.90 -25.06
C GLY A 335 1.10 5.01 -25.73
N ILE A 336 0.88 6.16 -25.05
CA ILE A 336 0.04 7.24 -25.54
C ILE A 336 0.86 8.13 -26.48
N LYS A 337 0.43 8.22 -27.73
CA LYS A 337 1.00 9.16 -28.72
C LYS A 337 0.03 10.32 -28.93
N GLY A 338 0.56 11.55 -28.87
CA GLY A 338 -0.20 12.75 -29.23
C GLY A 338 -1.00 13.38 -28.08
N ALA A 339 -0.67 13.09 -26.82
CA ALA A 339 -1.18 13.90 -25.70
C ALA A 339 -0.71 15.36 -25.84
N ALA A 340 -1.51 16.32 -25.39
CA ALA A 340 -1.13 17.72 -25.37
C ALA A 340 0.14 17.88 -24.52
N PRO A 341 1.18 18.61 -25.01
CA PRO A 341 2.41 18.77 -24.28
C PRO A 341 2.19 19.42 -22.91
N LEU A 342 2.74 18.85 -21.85
CA LEU A 342 2.72 19.45 -20.51
C LEU A 342 3.47 20.79 -20.48
N THR A 343 4.42 20.96 -21.39
CA THR A 343 5.12 22.24 -21.57
C THR A 343 4.22 23.39 -21.99
N ASP A 344 3.03 23.14 -22.54
CA ASP A 344 2.04 24.17 -22.88
C ASP A 344 1.40 24.78 -21.62
N LYS A 345 1.49 24.09 -20.47
CA LYS A 345 1.10 24.63 -19.16
C LYS A 345 2.10 25.64 -18.59
N LEU A 346 3.26 25.84 -19.26
CA LEU A 346 4.21 26.92 -18.95
C LEU A 346 3.77 28.21 -19.63
N VAL A 347 2.93 28.98 -18.97
CA VAL A 347 2.42 30.27 -19.47
C VAL A 347 3.25 31.40 -18.87
N ASN A 348 3.88 32.20 -19.73
CA ASN A 348 4.79 33.28 -19.30
C ASN A 348 5.87 32.86 -18.30
N GLY A 349 6.40 31.63 -18.45
CA GLY A 349 7.41 31.08 -17.55
C GLY A 349 6.88 30.55 -16.23
N GLN A 350 5.58 30.59 -16.00
CA GLN A 350 4.90 30.06 -14.82
C GLN A 350 4.17 28.77 -15.17
N PHE A 351 4.29 27.75 -14.31
CA PHE A 351 3.56 26.48 -14.49
C PHE A 351 2.17 26.59 -13.89
N ARG A 352 1.14 26.32 -14.70
CA ARG A 352 -0.27 26.28 -14.28
C ARG A 352 -0.74 24.86 -14.10
N VAL A 353 -1.47 24.63 -13.02
CA VAL A 353 -2.14 23.36 -12.70
C VAL A 353 -3.65 23.54 -12.75
N ASP A 354 -4.36 22.44 -13.00
CA ASP A 354 -5.80 22.50 -13.26
C ASP A 354 -6.62 22.12 -12.01
N GLN A 355 -6.00 21.36 -11.07
CA GLN A 355 -6.72 20.83 -9.93
C GLN A 355 -5.81 20.71 -8.70
N GLY A 356 -6.36 21.05 -7.54
CA GLY A 356 -5.80 20.75 -6.22
C GLY A 356 -6.68 19.80 -5.43
N VAL A 357 -6.11 18.82 -4.74
CA VAL A 357 -6.84 17.90 -3.88
C VAL A 357 -6.09 17.68 -2.58
N ILE A 358 -6.75 17.89 -1.44
CA ILE A 358 -6.24 17.61 -0.10
C ILE A 358 -7.11 16.49 0.47
N ALA A 359 -6.57 15.24 0.54
CA ALA A 359 -7.42 14.08 0.81
C ALA A 359 -6.71 12.94 1.53
N GLY A 360 -7.51 12.02 2.03
CA GLY A 360 -7.07 10.74 2.56
C GLY A 360 -6.41 10.84 3.94
N CYS A 361 -5.70 9.78 4.28
CA CYS A 361 -5.06 9.61 5.58
C CYS A 361 -3.79 10.47 5.76
N SER A 362 -3.21 10.98 4.68
CA SER A 362 -2.07 11.90 4.68
C SER A 362 -2.51 13.35 4.64
N GLY A 363 -3.37 13.72 3.68
CA GLY A 363 -3.78 15.11 3.45
C GLY A 363 -4.93 15.57 4.35
N GLY A 364 -5.90 14.70 4.67
CA GLY A 364 -7.13 15.05 5.38
C GLY A 364 -6.99 15.17 6.91
N THR A 365 -5.77 15.34 7.46
CA THR A 365 -5.56 15.58 8.89
C THR A 365 -6.07 16.95 9.32
N TYR A 366 -6.35 17.11 10.62
CA TYR A 366 -6.85 18.36 11.16
C TYR A 366 -5.90 19.52 10.84
N GLN A 367 -4.61 19.38 11.17
CA GLN A 367 -3.63 20.44 10.99
C GLN A 367 -3.43 20.84 9.51
N ASN A 368 -3.44 19.89 8.58
CA ASN A 368 -3.31 20.20 7.16
C ASN A 368 -4.48 21.06 6.65
N LEU A 369 -5.70 20.72 7.05
CA LEU A 369 -6.89 21.47 6.64
C LEU A 369 -6.98 22.83 7.34
N VAL A 370 -6.55 22.94 8.58
CA VAL A 370 -6.42 24.23 9.28
C VAL A 370 -5.44 25.13 8.54
N ARG A 371 -4.25 24.63 8.16
CA ARG A 371 -3.26 25.43 7.40
C ARG A 371 -3.79 25.86 6.03
N ALA A 372 -4.45 24.95 5.32
CA ALA A 372 -5.09 25.29 4.03
C ALA A 372 -6.15 26.39 4.21
N ALA A 373 -7.00 26.29 5.24
CA ALA A 373 -8.01 27.29 5.53
C ALA A 373 -7.39 28.65 5.90
N GLN A 374 -6.34 28.66 6.71
CA GLN A 374 -5.65 29.90 7.11
C GLN A 374 -4.98 30.61 5.92
N ILE A 375 -4.34 29.83 5.01
CA ILE A 375 -3.71 30.36 3.78
C ILE A 375 -4.77 30.97 2.85
N LEU A 376 -5.95 30.35 2.75
CA LEU A 376 -7.01 30.76 1.86
C LEU A 376 -7.96 31.80 2.46
N LYS A 377 -7.91 32.05 3.76
CA LYS A 377 -8.80 33.00 4.44
C LYS A 377 -8.78 34.38 3.81
N GLY A 378 -9.95 34.86 3.39
CA GLY A 378 -10.10 36.16 2.73
C GLY A 378 -9.57 36.21 1.29
N SER A 379 -9.20 35.09 0.71
CA SER A 379 -8.76 34.92 -0.67
C SER A 379 -9.85 34.17 -1.49
N ALA A 380 -9.66 34.09 -2.80
CA ALA A 380 -10.49 33.30 -3.69
C ALA A 380 -9.59 32.49 -4.65
N ILE A 381 -9.98 31.25 -4.97
CA ILE A 381 -9.26 30.44 -5.95
C ILE A 381 -9.46 30.90 -7.39
N GLY A 382 -10.40 31.83 -7.62
CA GLY A 382 -10.70 32.44 -8.92
C GLY A 382 -11.82 31.70 -9.68
N PRO A 383 -12.37 32.34 -10.73
CA PRO A 383 -13.43 31.79 -11.55
C PRO A 383 -12.94 30.96 -12.75
N ASP A 384 -11.62 30.71 -12.83
CA ASP A 384 -10.99 30.04 -13.95
C ASP A 384 -11.05 28.50 -13.77
N GLU A 385 -10.35 27.74 -14.58
CA GLU A 385 -10.40 26.27 -14.63
C GLU A 385 -9.92 25.58 -13.36
N PHE A 386 -9.08 26.22 -12.53
CA PHE A 386 -8.55 25.64 -11.32
C PHE A 386 -9.63 25.39 -10.25
N TRP A 387 -9.67 24.21 -9.70
CA TRP A 387 -10.54 23.86 -8.60
C TRP A 387 -9.80 23.18 -7.45
N LEU A 388 -10.34 23.27 -6.24
CA LEU A 388 -9.78 22.67 -5.03
C LEU A 388 -10.84 21.80 -4.33
N SER A 389 -10.49 20.57 -4.00
CA SER A 389 -11.32 19.69 -3.16
C SER A 389 -10.59 19.34 -1.86
N CYS A 390 -11.31 19.38 -0.73
CA CYS A 390 -10.83 19.06 0.60
C CYS A 390 -11.65 17.94 1.21
N TYR A 391 -10.98 16.89 1.70
CA TYR A 391 -11.57 15.69 2.31
C TYR A 391 -11.05 15.53 3.74
N PRO A 392 -11.82 15.87 4.79
CA PRO A 392 -11.45 15.53 6.15
C PRO A 392 -11.26 14.03 6.33
N GLY A 393 -10.25 13.61 7.08
CA GLY A 393 -9.92 12.18 7.26
C GLY A 393 -10.90 11.42 8.15
N SER A 394 -11.64 12.12 9.02
CA SER A 394 -12.64 11.53 9.91
C SER A 394 -13.75 12.53 10.26
N MET A 395 -14.89 12.03 10.73
CA MET A 395 -15.98 12.89 11.20
C MET A 395 -15.62 13.69 12.46
N PRO A 396 -14.87 13.18 13.44
CA PRO A 396 -14.34 14.02 14.52
C PRO A 396 -13.53 15.22 14.02
N ILE A 397 -12.62 15.00 13.04
CA ILE A 397 -11.86 16.09 12.40
C ILE A 397 -12.81 17.07 11.71
N ASN A 398 -13.75 16.58 10.88
CA ASN A 398 -14.69 17.43 10.15
C ASN A 398 -15.57 18.25 11.09
N LEU A 399 -16.03 17.65 12.17
CA LEU A 399 -16.87 18.32 13.17
C LEU A 399 -16.11 19.45 13.85
N GLU A 400 -14.86 19.24 14.24
CA GLU A 400 -14.05 20.29 14.87
C GLU A 400 -13.70 21.40 13.88
N LEU A 401 -13.28 21.08 12.65
CA LEU A 401 -13.06 22.07 11.59
C LEU A 401 -14.28 22.94 11.35
N THR A 402 -15.48 22.33 11.41
CA THR A 402 -16.76 23.03 11.26
C THR A 402 -17.04 23.97 12.43
N ARG A 403 -16.82 23.49 13.66
CA ARG A 403 -17.02 24.29 14.89
C ARG A 403 -16.07 25.49 14.95
N GLN A 404 -14.84 25.31 14.50
CA GLN A 404 -13.82 26.37 14.48
C GLN A 404 -13.97 27.34 13.29
N GLY A 405 -14.88 27.04 12.35
CA GLY A 405 -15.15 27.89 11.18
C GLY A 405 -14.21 27.69 10.00
N TYR A 406 -13.23 26.77 10.08
CA TYR A 406 -12.29 26.51 8.99
C TYR A 406 -12.96 25.96 7.74
N ILE A 407 -14.03 25.16 7.88
CA ILE A 407 -14.84 24.69 6.75
C ILE A 407 -15.49 25.88 6.04
N ALA A 408 -16.00 26.86 6.79
CA ALA A 408 -16.60 28.06 6.20
C ALA A 408 -15.56 28.92 5.45
N ASP A 409 -14.35 29.07 6.01
CA ASP A 409 -13.25 29.80 5.36
C ASP A 409 -12.84 29.13 4.03
N LEU A 410 -12.71 27.79 4.00
CA LEU A 410 -12.42 27.02 2.77
C LEU A 410 -13.51 27.18 1.72
N MET A 411 -14.79 27.05 2.11
CA MET A 411 -15.92 27.21 1.20
C MET A 411 -16.01 28.64 0.64
N ALA A 412 -15.78 29.63 1.49
CA ALA A 412 -15.78 31.05 1.07
C ALA A 412 -14.67 31.34 0.05
N ALA A 413 -13.54 30.66 0.14
CA ALA A 413 -12.46 30.74 -0.86
C ALA A 413 -12.79 30.03 -2.19
N GLY A 414 -13.83 29.18 -2.23
CA GLY A 414 -14.25 28.42 -3.41
C GLY A 414 -13.86 26.95 -3.39
N ALA A 415 -13.32 26.43 -2.29
CA ALA A 415 -13.00 25.01 -2.17
C ALA A 415 -14.27 24.15 -2.00
N SER A 416 -14.28 22.98 -2.63
CA SER A 416 -15.32 21.96 -2.44
C SER A 416 -14.98 21.08 -1.23
N ILE A 417 -15.88 21.06 -0.23
CA ILE A 417 -15.74 20.17 0.91
C ILE A 417 -16.43 18.85 0.62
N ARG A 418 -15.70 17.77 0.82
CA ARG A 418 -16.16 16.40 0.60
C ARG A 418 -16.25 15.65 1.93
N SER A 419 -16.93 14.51 1.94
CA SER A 419 -16.96 13.64 3.11
C SER A 419 -15.72 12.76 3.23
N CYS A 420 -15.56 12.06 4.36
CA CYS A 420 -14.44 11.16 4.62
C CYS A 420 -14.40 10.00 3.62
N PHE A 421 -13.45 10.02 2.69
CA PHE A 421 -13.38 9.08 1.59
C PHE A 421 -11.97 8.98 1.02
N CYS A 422 -11.51 7.77 0.66
CA CYS A 422 -10.20 7.51 0.08
C CYS A 422 -10.16 7.61 -1.47
N GLY A 423 -11.28 7.94 -2.11
CA GLY A 423 -11.45 7.91 -3.56
C GLY A 423 -10.36 8.58 -4.38
N PRO A 424 -9.93 9.83 -4.07
CA PRO A 424 -8.90 10.50 -4.83
C PRO A 424 -7.54 9.76 -4.86
N CYS A 425 -7.26 8.89 -3.88
CA CYS A 425 -6.02 8.12 -3.83
C CYS A 425 -5.98 6.95 -4.83
N PHE A 426 -7.14 6.56 -5.41
CA PHE A 426 -7.21 5.40 -6.31
C PHE A 426 -8.16 5.58 -7.53
N GLY A 427 -8.47 6.82 -7.88
CA GLY A 427 -9.23 7.14 -9.10
C GLY A 427 -10.74 6.95 -9.00
N ALA A 428 -11.31 7.02 -7.80
CA ALA A 428 -12.75 6.95 -7.56
C ALA A 428 -13.34 8.27 -7.03
N GLY A 429 -12.76 9.40 -7.39
CA GLY A 429 -13.24 10.73 -7.04
C GLY A 429 -12.25 11.79 -7.47
N ASP A 430 -12.77 12.97 -7.80
CA ASP A 430 -11.99 14.11 -8.31
C ASP A 430 -11.03 13.70 -9.45
N VAL A 431 -11.56 12.94 -10.41
CA VAL A 431 -10.80 12.53 -11.60
C VAL A 431 -10.55 13.77 -12.47
N PRO A 432 -9.29 14.08 -12.85
CA PRO A 432 -8.97 15.21 -13.67
C PRO A 432 -9.50 15.06 -15.11
N ALA A 433 -9.67 16.17 -15.80
CA ALA A 433 -9.98 16.16 -17.24
C ALA A 433 -8.82 15.56 -18.06
N ASN A 434 -9.11 15.15 -19.31
CA ASN A 434 -8.06 14.68 -20.22
C ASN A 434 -7.01 15.78 -20.47
N GLY A 435 -5.73 15.43 -20.31
CA GLY A 435 -4.60 16.36 -20.40
C GLY A 435 -4.40 17.26 -19.17
N ALA A 436 -5.25 17.15 -18.14
CA ALA A 436 -5.12 17.97 -16.94
C ALA A 436 -3.95 17.54 -16.05
N PHE A 437 -3.42 18.50 -15.30
CA PHE A 437 -2.38 18.30 -14.28
C PHE A 437 -2.95 18.61 -12.90
N SER A 438 -3.05 17.58 -12.06
CA SER A 438 -3.56 17.66 -10.69
C SER A 438 -2.42 17.64 -9.67
N ILE A 439 -2.48 18.51 -8.66
CA ILE A 439 -1.58 18.46 -7.50
C ILE A 439 -2.34 17.94 -6.29
N ARG A 440 -1.80 16.93 -5.61
CA ARG A 440 -2.52 16.25 -4.54
C ARG A 440 -1.67 16.08 -3.27
N HIS A 441 -2.26 16.38 -2.13
CA HIS A 441 -1.82 15.82 -0.86
C HIS A 441 -2.59 14.51 -0.66
N SER A 442 -2.06 13.48 -1.23
CA SER A 442 -2.51 12.09 -1.14
C SER A 442 -1.28 11.19 -1.15
N THR A 443 -1.45 9.88 -1.22
CA THR A 443 -0.32 8.97 -1.02
C THR A 443 0.38 8.53 -2.29
N ARG A 444 -0.28 8.55 -3.47
CA ARG A 444 0.26 7.99 -4.71
C ARG A 444 -0.10 8.78 -5.94
N ASN A 445 0.81 8.75 -6.92
CA ASN A 445 0.67 9.34 -8.25
C ASN A 445 1.09 8.37 -9.36
N PHE A 446 0.86 7.07 -9.17
CA PHE A 446 1.14 6.03 -10.17
C PHE A 446 0.33 6.24 -11.44
N PRO A 447 0.78 5.69 -12.60
CA PRO A 447 0.08 5.82 -13.87
C PRO A 447 -1.40 5.40 -13.76
N ASN A 448 -2.28 6.23 -14.32
CA ASN A 448 -3.74 6.01 -14.42
C ASN A 448 -4.46 5.80 -13.08
N ARG A 449 -3.76 5.98 -11.95
CA ARG A 449 -4.36 5.83 -10.62
C ARG A 449 -5.35 6.96 -10.29
N GLU A 450 -5.28 8.05 -10.99
CA GLU A 450 -6.21 9.18 -10.91
C GLU A 450 -7.56 8.91 -11.60
N GLY A 451 -7.67 7.86 -12.43
CA GLY A 451 -8.89 7.42 -13.08
C GLY A 451 -8.92 7.52 -14.61
N SER A 452 -7.86 8.02 -15.26
CA SER A 452 -7.76 8.03 -16.73
C SER A 452 -7.68 6.61 -17.31
N LYS A 453 -8.18 6.46 -18.55
CA LYS A 453 -8.24 5.19 -19.27
C LYS A 453 -7.46 5.30 -20.59
N PRO A 454 -6.20 4.89 -20.62
CA PRO A 454 -5.36 4.99 -21.82
C PRO A 454 -5.94 4.26 -23.05
N GLY A 455 -6.63 3.13 -22.86
CA GLY A 455 -7.31 2.40 -23.93
C GLY A 455 -8.44 3.19 -24.60
N GLU A 456 -8.93 4.25 -23.97
CA GLU A 456 -9.90 5.21 -24.50
C GLU A 456 -9.23 6.53 -24.97
N GLY A 457 -7.89 6.56 -25.06
CA GLY A 457 -7.13 7.75 -25.43
C GLY A 457 -7.04 8.82 -24.36
N GLN A 458 -7.33 8.47 -23.10
CA GLN A 458 -7.30 9.40 -21.98
C GLN A 458 -5.93 9.36 -21.28
N ILE A 459 -5.45 10.54 -20.89
CA ILE A 459 -4.30 10.73 -20.00
C ILE A 459 -4.56 11.93 -19.11
N SER A 460 -4.21 11.83 -17.84
CA SER A 460 -4.07 12.94 -16.92
C SER A 460 -2.86 12.72 -16.02
N TYR A 461 -2.41 13.78 -15.38
CA TYR A 461 -1.16 13.77 -14.63
C TYR A 461 -1.41 14.14 -13.18
N VAL A 462 -0.81 13.41 -12.26
CA VAL A 462 -0.86 13.72 -10.83
C VAL A 462 0.53 13.92 -10.30
N ALA A 463 0.76 15.06 -9.65
CA ALA A 463 1.92 15.28 -8.79
C ALA A 463 1.49 15.30 -7.32
N LEU A 464 2.39 14.88 -6.42
CA LEU A 464 2.15 14.98 -4.98
C LEU A 464 2.79 16.25 -4.44
N MET A 465 2.07 16.94 -3.58
CA MET A 465 2.51 18.15 -2.88
C MET A 465 1.88 18.24 -1.49
N ASP A 466 2.49 19.03 -0.61
CA ASP A 466 1.90 19.33 0.69
C ASP A 466 0.66 20.23 0.60
N ALA A 467 -0.27 20.08 1.53
CA ALA A 467 -1.51 20.85 1.60
C ALA A 467 -1.27 22.37 1.66
N ARG A 468 -0.17 22.81 2.29
CA ARG A 468 0.22 24.22 2.37
C ARG A 468 0.56 24.79 1.01
N SER A 469 1.36 24.06 0.22
CA SER A 469 1.73 24.46 -1.14
C SER A 469 0.55 24.33 -2.12
N ILE A 470 -0.35 23.36 -1.91
CA ILE A 470 -1.60 23.26 -2.68
C ILE A 470 -2.49 24.48 -2.40
N ALA A 471 -2.67 24.86 -1.14
CA ALA A 471 -3.45 26.03 -0.78
C ALA A 471 -2.81 27.34 -1.30
N SER A 472 -1.49 27.43 -1.29
CA SER A 472 -0.73 28.57 -1.86
C SER A 472 -0.93 28.67 -3.37
N THR A 473 -0.89 27.54 -4.06
CA THR A 473 -1.18 27.46 -5.50
C THR A 473 -2.65 27.83 -5.80
N ALA A 474 -3.59 27.38 -4.97
CA ALA A 474 -5.00 27.74 -5.08
C ALA A 474 -5.22 29.25 -4.87
N ARG A 475 -4.60 29.85 -3.83
CA ARG A 475 -4.62 31.31 -3.58
C ARG A 475 -4.08 32.11 -4.76
N ASN A 476 -3.17 31.52 -5.56
CA ASN A 476 -2.58 32.12 -6.75
C ASN A 476 -3.27 31.66 -8.05
N GLY A 477 -4.55 31.26 -7.99
CA GLY A 477 -5.38 30.93 -9.17
C GLY A 477 -4.81 29.79 -10.02
N GLY A 478 -4.22 28.76 -9.41
CA GLY A 478 -3.65 27.61 -10.10
C GLY A 478 -2.19 27.79 -10.61
N VAL A 479 -1.56 28.93 -10.35
CA VAL A 479 -0.13 29.10 -10.62
C VAL A 479 0.69 28.41 -9.52
N LEU A 480 1.50 27.42 -9.90
CA LEU A 480 2.30 26.63 -8.94
C LEU A 480 3.10 27.52 -8.01
N THR A 481 2.83 27.41 -6.71
CA THR A 481 3.43 28.25 -5.66
C THR A 481 3.81 27.39 -4.47
N GLY A 482 5.09 27.44 -4.07
CA GLY A 482 5.54 26.86 -2.80
C GLY A 482 5.01 27.66 -1.62
N ALA A 483 4.69 27.01 -0.53
CA ALA A 483 4.15 27.71 0.64
C ALA A 483 5.16 28.66 1.29
N ASP A 484 6.45 28.39 1.14
CA ASP A 484 7.56 29.26 1.59
C ASP A 484 7.71 30.55 0.74
N GLU A 485 7.03 30.64 -0.40
CA GLU A 485 6.97 31.85 -1.23
C GLU A 485 5.93 32.86 -0.69
N LEU A 486 5.05 32.43 0.23
CA LEU A 486 4.08 33.31 0.86
C LEU A 486 4.70 33.99 2.10
N PRO A 487 4.77 35.32 2.15
CA PRO A 487 5.36 36.02 3.30
C PRO A 487 4.51 35.89 4.59
N ASP A 488 3.26 35.55 4.46
CA ASP A 488 2.27 35.38 5.53
C ASP A 488 1.88 33.89 5.76
N CYS A 489 2.70 32.94 5.29
CA CYS A 489 2.44 31.53 5.51
C CYS A 489 2.40 31.20 7.00
N PRO A 490 1.30 30.64 7.53
CA PRO A 490 1.21 30.31 8.94
C PRO A 490 2.18 29.18 9.31
N ALA A 491 2.87 29.36 10.43
CA ALA A 491 3.76 28.34 10.99
C ALA A 491 2.96 27.21 11.64
N ASP A 492 3.48 26.00 11.55
CA ASP A 492 2.92 24.86 12.29
C ASP A 492 3.21 24.99 13.77
N GLN A 493 2.24 24.65 14.60
CA GLN A 493 2.37 24.66 16.05
C GLN A 493 2.40 23.22 16.56
N LYS A 494 3.45 22.87 17.30
CA LYS A 494 3.63 21.53 17.88
C LYS A 494 2.46 21.12 18.78
N ASP A 495 1.99 22.06 19.59
CA ASP A 495 0.97 21.82 20.61
C ASP A 495 -0.46 22.13 20.12
N GLU A 496 -0.65 22.24 18.81
CA GLU A 496 -1.97 22.47 18.24
C GLU A 496 -2.84 21.24 18.45
N SER A 497 -3.61 21.28 19.51
CA SER A 497 -4.59 20.24 19.82
C SER A 497 -5.95 20.62 19.27
N TRP A 498 -6.69 19.60 18.82
CA TRP A 498 -8.10 19.73 18.46
C TRP A 498 -8.96 19.01 19.50
N SER A 499 -10.18 19.50 19.69
CA SER A 499 -11.13 18.85 20.59
C SER A 499 -11.71 17.60 19.93
N TYR A 500 -11.31 16.44 20.42
CA TYR A 500 -11.82 15.17 19.90
C TYR A 500 -13.23 14.89 20.40
N ASP A 501 -14.17 14.77 19.46
CA ASP A 501 -15.56 14.42 19.74
C ASP A 501 -15.98 13.20 18.92
N ASP A 502 -16.04 12.04 19.56
CA ASP A 502 -16.44 10.79 18.93
C ASP A 502 -17.96 10.56 18.84
N SER A 503 -18.77 11.61 19.08
CA SER A 503 -20.25 11.50 19.03
C SER A 503 -20.77 10.94 17.71
N ALA A 504 -20.12 11.28 16.59
CA ALA A 504 -20.45 10.74 15.28
C ALA A 504 -20.24 9.21 15.23
N TYR A 505 -19.15 8.72 15.82
CA TYR A 505 -18.88 7.29 15.91
C TYR A 505 -19.89 6.58 16.82
N ARG A 506 -20.14 7.12 18.02
CA ARG A 506 -21.13 6.55 18.96
C ARG A 506 -22.53 6.45 18.34
N SER A 507 -22.85 7.36 17.41
CA SER A 507 -24.16 7.39 16.74
C SER A 507 -24.27 6.41 15.58
N ARG A 508 -23.17 6.01 14.96
CA ARG A 508 -23.22 5.28 13.68
C ARG A 508 -22.42 3.99 13.61
N VAL A 509 -21.35 3.86 14.39
CA VAL A 509 -20.50 2.68 14.36
C VAL A 509 -21.14 1.54 15.15
N TYR A 510 -21.08 0.33 14.60
CA TYR A 510 -21.46 -0.89 15.33
C TYR A 510 -20.24 -1.43 16.09
N PHE A 511 -20.26 -1.32 17.40
CA PHE A 511 -19.22 -1.79 18.31
C PHE A 511 -19.48 -3.23 18.78
N GLY A 512 -19.08 -4.19 17.94
CA GLY A 512 -19.38 -5.61 18.16
C GLY A 512 -18.20 -6.48 18.58
N VAL A 513 -17.01 -5.90 18.82
CA VAL A 513 -15.82 -6.67 19.23
C VAL A 513 -16.09 -7.47 20.48
N GLY A 514 -15.82 -8.79 20.42
CA GLY A 514 -16.12 -9.73 21.51
C GLY A 514 -17.59 -10.00 21.77
N LYS A 515 -18.50 -9.57 20.87
CA LYS A 515 -19.96 -9.74 20.99
C LYS A 515 -20.52 -10.49 19.78
N ALA A 516 -19.89 -11.61 19.40
CA ALA A 516 -20.35 -12.44 18.30
C ALA A 516 -21.78 -12.94 18.52
N LYS A 517 -22.57 -12.94 17.44
CA LYS A 517 -23.93 -13.47 17.38
C LYS A 517 -24.00 -14.54 16.29
N PRO A 518 -23.60 -15.78 16.59
CA PRO A 518 -23.47 -16.86 15.58
C PRO A 518 -24.76 -17.12 14.78
N GLU A 519 -25.93 -16.86 15.39
CA GLU A 519 -27.24 -16.99 14.76
C GLU A 519 -27.54 -15.94 13.69
N THR A 520 -26.75 -14.87 13.60
CA THR A 520 -26.95 -13.85 12.58
C THR A 520 -26.73 -14.43 11.19
N GLU A 521 -27.67 -14.30 10.30
CA GLU A 521 -27.52 -14.68 8.90
C GLU A 521 -26.65 -13.66 8.16
N LEU A 522 -25.75 -14.14 7.30
CA LEU A 522 -25.00 -13.28 6.39
C LEU A 522 -25.90 -12.82 5.25
N VAL A 523 -25.88 -11.54 4.97
CA VAL A 523 -26.67 -10.94 3.89
C VAL A 523 -25.82 -10.83 2.64
N TYR A 524 -26.15 -11.59 1.61
CA TYR A 524 -25.45 -11.60 0.34
C TYR A 524 -26.18 -10.75 -0.69
N GLY A 525 -25.48 -9.85 -1.35
CA GLY A 525 -25.96 -9.23 -2.58
C GLY A 525 -25.68 -10.10 -3.81
N PRO A 526 -26.35 -9.84 -4.95
CA PRO A 526 -26.19 -10.66 -6.16
C PRO A 526 -24.78 -10.72 -6.74
N ASN A 527 -23.94 -9.72 -6.41
CA ASN A 527 -22.54 -9.67 -6.87
C ASN A 527 -21.57 -10.39 -5.92
N ILE A 528 -21.97 -10.75 -4.73
CA ILE A 528 -21.09 -11.46 -3.79
C ILE A 528 -21.08 -12.94 -4.14
N ALA A 529 -19.93 -13.43 -4.62
CA ALA A 529 -19.78 -14.81 -5.06
C ALA A 529 -18.69 -15.54 -4.25
N ASP A 530 -18.86 -16.83 -4.09
CA ASP A 530 -17.84 -17.70 -3.51
C ASP A 530 -16.65 -17.89 -4.46
N TRP A 531 -15.51 -18.28 -3.90
CA TRP A 531 -14.34 -18.65 -4.67
C TRP A 531 -14.62 -19.91 -5.52
N PRO A 532 -14.17 -19.95 -6.78
CA PRO A 532 -14.22 -21.17 -7.57
C PRO A 532 -13.30 -22.26 -6.99
N GLU A 533 -13.56 -23.51 -7.31
CA GLU A 533 -12.71 -24.63 -6.92
C GLU A 533 -11.24 -24.37 -7.30
N GLN A 534 -10.35 -24.59 -6.34
CA GLN A 534 -8.91 -24.47 -6.53
C GLN A 534 -8.28 -25.86 -6.64
N ILE A 535 -7.49 -26.05 -7.68
CA ILE A 535 -6.93 -27.36 -8.02
C ILE A 535 -5.60 -27.56 -7.28
N PRO A 536 -5.39 -28.68 -6.55
CA PRO A 536 -4.11 -29.04 -5.97
C PRO A 536 -3.00 -29.16 -7.03
N LEU A 537 -1.76 -28.90 -6.62
CA LEU A 537 -0.62 -29.00 -7.52
C LEU A 537 -0.48 -30.46 -8.05
N PRO A 538 -0.43 -30.68 -9.38
CA PRO A 538 -0.24 -32.02 -9.98
C PRO A 538 1.24 -32.48 -9.84
N GLU A 539 1.52 -33.73 -10.18
CA GLU A 539 2.89 -34.27 -10.15
C GLU A 539 3.82 -33.50 -11.07
N ASN A 540 3.38 -33.30 -12.31
CA ASN A 540 4.07 -32.52 -13.33
C ASN A 540 3.18 -31.37 -13.76
N LEU A 541 3.76 -30.28 -14.23
CA LEU A 541 3.01 -29.11 -14.66
C LEU A 541 3.55 -28.60 -16.01
N LEU A 542 2.66 -28.44 -16.96
CA LEU A 542 2.95 -27.78 -18.24
C LEU A 542 2.26 -26.42 -18.24
N LEU A 543 3.07 -25.36 -18.18
CA LEU A 543 2.64 -23.97 -18.15
C LEU A 543 2.73 -23.35 -19.52
N THR A 544 1.75 -22.50 -19.87
CA THR A 544 1.80 -21.66 -21.06
C THR A 544 1.84 -20.20 -20.66
N ALA A 545 2.74 -19.41 -21.23
CA ALA A 545 2.84 -17.98 -21.00
C ALA A 545 1.57 -17.28 -21.48
N ALA A 546 0.78 -16.75 -20.58
CA ALA A 546 -0.40 -15.96 -20.92
C ALA A 546 -0.07 -14.46 -21.07
N ALA A 547 0.99 -13.98 -20.43
CA ALA A 547 1.55 -12.64 -20.61
C ALA A 547 3.06 -12.64 -20.40
N ALA A 548 3.75 -11.73 -21.10
CA ALA A 548 5.18 -11.47 -20.94
C ALA A 548 5.41 -9.95 -20.89
N ILE A 549 5.88 -9.44 -19.74
CA ILE A 549 5.98 -8.02 -19.45
C ILE A 549 7.45 -7.67 -19.19
N TYR A 550 8.03 -6.85 -20.04
CA TYR A 550 9.44 -6.48 -20.03
C TYR A 550 9.71 -5.10 -19.42
N ASP A 551 8.68 -4.46 -18.88
CA ASP A 551 8.83 -3.21 -18.15
C ASP A 551 9.71 -3.41 -16.90
N PRO A 552 10.54 -2.41 -16.53
CA PRO A 552 11.43 -2.51 -15.38
C PRO A 552 10.70 -2.84 -14.07
N VAL A 553 9.48 -2.35 -13.91
CA VAL A 553 8.59 -2.60 -12.76
C VAL A 553 7.17 -2.76 -13.26
N THR A 554 6.43 -3.71 -12.72
CA THR A 554 4.99 -3.88 -12.97
C THR A 554 4.23 -3.67 -11.66
N THR A 555 3.35 -2.68 -11.64
CA THR A 555 2.57 -2.34 -10.45
C THR A 555 1.39 -3.29 -10.26
N THR A 556 0.87 -3.37 -9.04
CA THR A 556 -0.38 -4.09 -8.77
C THR A 556 -1.59 -3.47 -9.48
N ASP A 557 -1.53 -2.17 -9.83
CA ASP A 557 -2.55 -1.49 -10.62
C ASP A 557 -2.57 -1.91 -12.09
N GLU A 558 -1.43 -2.28 -12.66
CA GLU A 558 -1.33 -2.87 -13.98
C GLU A 558 -1.78 -4.33 -14.01
N LEU A 559 -1.49 -5.08 -12.92
CA LEU A 559 -1.95 -6.46 -12.78
C LEU A 559 -3.47 -6.56 -12.60
N ILE A 560 -4.07 -5.64 -11.85
CA ILE A 560 -5.52 -5.50 -11.68
C ILE A 560 -5.89 -4.04 -11.42
N PRO A 561 -6.58 -3.35 -12.34
CA PRO A 561 -6.96 -1.94 -12.17
C PRO A 561 -7.72 -1.68 -10.89
N SER A 562 -7.49 -0.54 -10.22
CA SER A 562 -8.12 -0.24 -8.93
C SER A 562 -9.50 0.38 -9.02
N GLY A 563 -9.63 1.54 -9.66
CA GLY A 563 -10.86 2.34 -9.62
C GLY A 563 -12.03 1.67 -10.33
N GLU A 564 -11.87 1.34 -11.61
CA GLU A 564 -12.92 0.78 -12.45
C GLU A 564 -13.42 -0.61 -12.04
N THR A 565 -12.61 -1.34 -11.26
CA THR A 565 -12.94 -2.70 -10.80
C THR A 565 -13.42 -2.76 -9.37
N SER A 566 -13.46 -1.63 -8.68
CA SER A 566 -13.76 -1.59 -7.24
C SER A 566 -15.10 -2.23 -6.89
N SER A 567 -16.12 -2.07 -7.73
CA SER A 567 -17.44 -2.67 -7.53
C SER A 567 -17.51 -4.20 -7.71
N TYR A 568 -16.48 -4.83 -8.28
CA TYR A 568 -16.48 -6.28 -8.54
C TYR A 568 -15.60 -7.07 -7.59
N ARG A 569 -15.05 -6.42 -6.56
CA ARG A 569 -14.09 -7.03 -5.62
C ARG A 569 -14.65 -8.24 -4.85
N SER A 570 -15.96 -8.28 -4.68
CA SER A 570 -16.67 -9.37 -3.98
C SER A 570 -17.06 -10.52 -4.91
N ASN A 571 -16.68 -10.47 -6.21
CA ASN A 571 -16.95 -11.51 -7.20
C ASN A 571 -15.66 -11.90 -7.93
N PRO A 572 -14.97 -12.93 -7.46
CA PRO A 572 -13.68 -13.36 -8.01
C PRO A 572 -13.70 -13.64 -9.52
N LEU A 573 -14.77 -14.29 -10.00
CA LEU A 573 -14.91 -14.62 -11.42
C LEU A 573 -15.05 -13.36 -12.27
N ARG A 574 -15.94 -12.44 -11.86
CA ARG A 574 -16.17 -11.20 -12.60
C ARG A 574 -14.99 -10.26 -12.53
N LEU A 575 -14.34 -10.16 -11.36
CA LEU A 575 -13.15 -9.34 -11.18
C LEU A 575 -11.99 -9.82 -12.06
N SER A 576 -11.82 -11.13 -12.21
CA SER A 576 -10.72 -11.70 -13.00
C SER A 576 -10.76 -11.30 -14.49
N GLU A 577 -11.93 -10.90 -15.01
CA GLU A 577 -12.08 -10.40 -16.39
C GLU A 577 -11.29 -9.10 -16.66
N PHE A 578 -10.88 -8.40 -15.60
CA PHE A 578 -10.10 -7.16 -15.70
C PHE A 578 -8.60 -7.36 -15.46
N ALA A 579 -8.15 -8.61 -15.23
CA ALA A 579 -6.74 -8.87 -14.99
C ALA A 579 -5.89 -8.45 -16.20
N LEU A 580 -4.85 -7.63 -15.96
CA LEU A 580 -3.96 -7.06 -16.98
C LEU A 580 -4.67 -6.24 -18.08
N SER A 581 -5.95 -5.87 -17.90
CA SER A 581 -6.76 -5.23 -18.96
C SER A 581 -6.13 -3.96 -19.53
N ARG A 582 -5.39 -3.21 -18.72
CA ARG A 582 -4.69 -1.98 -19.14
C ARG A 582 -3.30 -2.24 -19.76
N LYS A 583 -2.69 -3.39 -19.45
CA LYS A 583 -1.32 -3.72 -19.85
C LYS A 583 -1.26 -4.70 -21.03
N ASP A 584 -2.07 -5.74 -20.94
CA ASP A 584 -2.18 -6.77 -21.98
C ASP A 584 -3.64 -7.24 -22.09
N PRO A 585 -4.49 -6.55 -22.84
CA PRO A 585 -5.91 -6.90 -22.99
C PRO A 585 -6.17 -8.33 -23.51
N GLN A 586 -5.17 -8.98 -24.13
CA GLN A 586 -5.26 -10.35 -24.60
C GLN A 586 -4.93 -11.39 -23.52
N TYR A 587 -4.50 -10.97 -22.34
CA TYR A 587 -4.17 -11.89 -21.24
C TYR A 587 -5.37 -12.78 -20.86
N VAL A 588 -6.53 -12.16 -20.58
CA VAL A 588 -7.73 -12.89 -20.13
C VAL A 588 -8.20 -13.94 -21.16
N PRO A 589 -8.37 -13.59 -22.45
CA PRO A 589 -8.68 -14.59 -23.48
C PRO A 589 -7.69 -15.75 -23.53
N ARG A 590 -6.38 -15.48 -23.47
CA ARG A 590 -5.35 -16.53 -23.51
C ARG A 590 -5.40 -17.41 -22.26
N ALA A 591 -5.50 -16.83 -21.07
CA ALA A 591 -5.58 -17.58 -19.82
C ALA A 591 -6.83 -18.48 -19.78
N LYS A 592 -7.99 -17.98 -20.23
CA LYS A 592 -9.22 -18.76 -20.32
C LYS A 592 -9.10 -19.93 -21.32
N ALA A 593 -8.44 -19.74 -22.45
CA ALA A 593 -8.20 -20.81 -23.39
C ALA A 593 -7.36 -21.94 -22.76
N ILE A 594 -6.30 -21.58 -22.02
CA ILE A 594 -5.47 -22.56 -21.31
C ILE A 594 -6.29 -23.29 -20.23
N LEU A 595 -7.08 -22.55 -19.45
CA LEU A 595 -7.95 -23.13 -18.42
C LEU A 595 -9.00 -24.09 -19.03
N ALA A 596 -9.51 -23.77 -20.20
CA ALA A 596 -10.45 -24.66 -20.91
C ALA A 596 -9.80 -26.01 -21.27
N GLU A 597 -8.54 -26.03 -21.70
CA GLU A 597 -7.81 -27.26 -21.96
C GLU A 597 -7.56 -28.07 -20.69
N GLU A 598 -7.27 -27.43 -19.56
CA GLU A 598 -7.16 -28.12 -18.27
C GLU A 598 -8.50 -28.73 -17.83
N ARG A 599 -9.61 -28.05 -18.08
CA ARG A 599 -10.96 -28.62 -17.82
C ARG A 599 -11.27 -29.84 -18.67
N LYS A 600 -10.94 -29.82 -19.96
CA LYS A 600 -11.05 -30.98 -20.83
C LYS A 600 -10.22 -32.15 -20.30
N ARG A 601 -8.94 -31.90 -19.99
CA ARG A 601 -8.05 -32.93 -19.41
C ARG A 601 -8.67 -33.56 -18.16
N ARG A 602 -9.19 -32.76 -17.25
CA ARG A 602 -9.83 -33.24 -15.99
C ARG A 602 -11.13 -34.02 -16.26
N ALA A 603 -11.85 -33.67 -17.31
CA ALA A 603 -13.02 -34.40 -17.74
C ALA A 603 -12.67 -35.74 -18.46
N GLY A 604 -11.37 -36.02 -18.65
CA GLY A 604 -10.91 -37.20 -19.38
C GLY A 604 -11.02 -37.08 -20.92
N GLU A 605 -11.23 -35.85 -21.42
CA GLU A 605 -11.28 -35.55 -22.84
C GLU A 605 -9.86 -35.41 -23.43
N ALA A 606 -9.69 -35.72 -24.68
CA ALA A 606 -8.41 -35.55 -25.38
C ALA A 606 -8.07 -34.05 -25.54
N THR A 607 -6.81 -33.71 -25.34
CA THR A 607 -6.28 -32.35 -25.57
C THR A 607 -4.86 -32.41 -26.12
N ASP A 608 -4.62 -31.73 -27.22
CA ASP A 608 -3.30 -31.58 -27.83
C ASP A 608 -2.38 -30.65 -27.02
N ALA A 609 -2.94 -29.87 -26.10
CA ALA A 609 -2.20 -28.95 -25.26
C ALA A 609 -1.18 -29.66 -24.34
N LEU A 610 -1.32 -30.95 -24.09
CA LEU A 610 -0.36 -31.77 -23.32
C LEU A 610 0.92 -32.09 -24.09
N MET A 611 0.97 -31.87 -25.39
CA MET A 611 2.13 -32.20 -26.25
C MET A 611 2.66 -33.62 -26.03
N GLY A 612 1.74 -34.61 -25.99
CA GLY A 612 2.05 -36.03 -25.81
C GLY A 612 2.43 -36.46 -24.37
N ARG A 613 2.30 -35.56 -23.36
CA ARG A 613 2.54 -35.90 -21.96
C ARG A 613 1.34 -36.63 -21.34
N ASP A 614 1.61 -37.43 -20.31
CA ASP A 614 0.56 -38.21 -19.63
C ASP A 614 -0.49 -37.33 -18.98
N PRO A 615 -1.76 -37.39 -19.38
CA PRO A 615 -2.83 -36.58 -18.83
C PRO A 615 -3.18 -36.90 -17.35
N LYS A 616 -2.76 -38.05 -16.83
CA LYS A 616 -3.02 -38.46 -15.46
C LYS A 616 -2.08 -37.77 -14.47
N THR A 617 -0.86 -37.50 -14.88
CA THR A 617 0.20 -36.95 -14.01
C THR A 617 0.56 -35.50 -14.33
N THR A 618 0.22 -35.00 -15.52
CA THR A 618 0.56 -33.65 -15.96
C THR A 618 -0.66 -32.73 -16.00
N GLY A 619 -0.66 -31.70 -15.21
CA GLY A 619 -1.67 -30.62 -15.26
C GLY A 619 -1.26 -29.51 -16.22
N LEU A 620 -2.25 -28.78 -16.70
CA LEU A 620 -2.07 -27.60 -17.54
C LEU A 620 -2.34 -26.31 -16.72
N GLY A 621 -1.58 -25.25 -16.96
CA GLY A 621 -1.80 -23.97 -16.33
C GLY A 621 -1.17 -22.82 -17.10
N SER A 622 -1.51 -21.60 -16.71
CA SER A 622 -0.86 -20.40 -17.26
C SER A 622 0.18 -19.84 -16.31
N PHE A 623 1.11 -19.06 -16.85
CA PHE A 623 1.98 -18.22 -16.07
C PHE A 623 2.08 -16.79 -16.64
N VAL A 624 2.39 -15.85 -15.76
CA VAL A 624 2.75 -14.48 -16.13
C VAL A 624 4.25 -14.33 -15.94
N MET A 625 4.96 -13.91 -16.96
CA MET A 625 6.32 -13.45 -16.87
C MET A 625 6.33 -11.91 -16.74
N ALA A 626 7.04 -11.38 -15.74
CA ALA A 626 7.27 -9.95 -15.59
C ALA A 626 8.60 -9.73 -14.89
N LEU A 627 9.41 -8.72 -15.30
CA LEU A 627 10.75 -8.54 -14.74
C LEU A 627 10.72 -8.27 -13.25
N LYS A 628 9.83 -7.38 -12.77
CA LYS A 628 9.71 -7.00 -11.36
C LYS A 628 8.25 -6.70 -10.99
N PRO A 629 7.41 -7.73 -10.80
CA PRO A 629 5.99 -7.55 -10.54
C PRO A 629 5.68 -7.23 -9.08
N GLY A 630 4.55 -6.52 -8.87
CA GLY A 630 3.88 -6.39 -7.59
C GLY A 630 4.28 -5.18 -6.77
N ASP A 631 4.71 -4.09 -7.40
CA ASP A 631 4.92 -2.82 -6.72
C ASP A 631 3.58 -2.15 -6.35
N GLY A 632 3.61 -1.37 -5.28
CA GLY A 632 2.50 -0.51 -4.84
C GLY A 632 1.53 -1.17 -3.87
N SER A 633 0.25 -1.27 -4.25
CA SER A 633 -0.87 -1.64 -3.36
C SER A 633 -0.79 -3.07 -2.81
N ALA A 634 -1.31 -3.28 -1.58
CA ALA A 634 -1.43 -4.60 -0.95
C ALA A 634 -2.55 -5.49 -1.57
N ARG A 635 -2.98 -5.22 -2.81
CA ARG A 635 -4.08 -5.93 -3.45
C ARG A 635 -3.74 -7.40 -3.73
N GLU A 636 -4.39 -8.29 -3.00
CA GLU A 636 -4.29 -9.73 -3.24
C GLU A 636 -4.92 -10.12 -4.58
N GLN A 637 -5.87 -9.34 -5.08
CA GLN A 637 -6.55 -9.58 -6.36
C GLN A 637 -5.59 -9.56 -7.55
N ALA A 638 -4.43 -8.92 -7.42
CA ALA A 638 -3.37 -9.00 -8.42
C ALA A 638 -2.84 -10.44 -8.62
N ALA A 639 -2.95 -11.29 -7.61
CA ALA A 639 -2.60 -12.71 -7.66
C ALA A 639 -3.85 -13.60 -7.83
N SER A 640 -4.90 -13.38 -7.00
CA SER A 640 -6.10 -14.24 -7.03
C SER A 640 -6.80 -14.24 -8.39
N CYS A 641 -6.86 -13.11 -9.09
CA CYS A 641 -7.44 -13.06 -10.43
C CYS A 641 -6.70 -13.93 -11.44
N GLN A 642 -5.39 -13.99 -11.36
CA GLN A 642 -4.59 -14.90 -12.18
C GLN A 642 -4.92 -16.34 -11.83
N ARG A 643 -5.03 -16.69 -10.56
CA ARG A 643 -5.37 -18.04 -10.09
C ARG A 643 -6.78 -18.46 -10.55
N VAL A 644 -7.76 -17.58 -10.45
CA VAL A 644 -9.14 -17.81 -10.92
C VAL A 644 -9.17 -18.11 -12.42
N LEU A 645 -8.28 -17.52 -13.21
CA LEU A 645 -8.09 -17.76 -14.64
C LEU A 645 -7.18 -18.96 -14.97
N GLY A 646 -6.81 -19.79 -13.98
CA GLY A 646 -5.95 -20.95 -14.20
C GLY A 646 -4.46 -20.66 -14.12
N GLY A 647 -4.07 -19.53 -13.55
CA GLY A 647 -2.67 -19.20 -13.26
C GLY A 647 -2.06 -20.15 -12.23
N CYS A 648 -0.87 -20.68 -12.53
CA CYS A 648 -0.15 -21.60 -11.65
C CYS A 648 1.24 -21.10 -11.26
N ALA A 649 1.77 -20.06 -11.91
CA ALA A 649 3.05 -19.49 -11.59
C ALA A 649 3.15 -18.00 -11.98
N ASN A 650 4.03 -17.30 -11.26
CA ASN A 650 4.66 -16.07 -11.72
C ASN A 650 6.15 -16.34 -11.92
N LEU A 651 6.72 -15.88 -13.04
CA LEU A 651 8.13 -15.96 -13.35
C LEU A 651 8.72 -14.56 -13.46
N CYS A 652 9.74 -14.25 -12.68
CA CYS A 652 10.31 -12.89 -12.64
C CYS A 652 11.82 -12.90 -12.39
N ALA A 653 12.48 -11.78 -12.63
CA ALA A 653 13.86 -11.57 -12.19
C ALA A 653 13.91 -11.34 -10.67
N GLU A 654 12.99 -10.54 -10.16
CA GLU A 654 12.76 -10.35 -8.71
C GLU A 654 11.32 -9.91 -8.45
N PHE A 655 10.79 -10.15 -7.24
CA PHE A 655 9.52 -9.57 -6.80
C PHE A 655 9.74 -8.14 -6.28
N ALA A 656 8.88 -7.19 -6.68
CA ALA A 656 8.96 -5.82 -6.20
C ALA A 656 8.74 -5.72 -4.69
N THR A 657 7.80 -6.50 -4.15
CA THR A 657 7.48 -6.51 -2.72
C THR A 657 7.28 -7.94 -2.18
N LYS A 658 7.59 -8.13 -0.89
CA LYS A 658 7.26 -9.36 -0.16
C LYS A 658 5.76 -9.65 -0.19
N ARG A 659 4.92 -8.62 -0.07
CA ARG A 659 3.46 -8.72 -0.08
C ARG A 659 2.92 -9.43 -1.32
N TYR A 660 3.38 -9.01 -2.51
CA TYR A 660 2.90 -9.63 -3.74
C TYR A 660 3.36 -11.08 -3.87
N ARG A 661 4.63 -11.37 -3.50
CA ARG A 661 5.12 -12.75 -3.46
C ARG A 661 4.28 -13.62 -2.52
N SER A 662 3.96 -13.13 -1.33
CA SER A 662 3.08 -13.85 -0.38
C SER A 662 1.69 -14.09 -0.95
N ASN A 663 1.11 -13.12 -1.66
CA ASN A 663 -0.18 -13.31 -2.33
C ASN A 663 -0.11 -14.40 -3.42
N VAL A 664 0.95 -14.44 -4.22
CA VAL A 664 1.19 -15.51 -5.22
C VAL A 664 1.20 -16.88 -4.55
N VAL A 665 1.95 -17.03 -3.45
CA VAL A 665 2.04 -18.27 -2.67
C VAL A 665 0.69 -18.65 -2.05
N ASN A 666 0.02 -17.72 -1.40
CA ASN A 666 -1.25 -17.97 -0.71
C ASN A 666 -2.37 -18.40 -1.68
N TRP A 667 -2.29 -17.96 -2.93
CA TRP A 667 -3.17 -18.44 -4.00
C TRP A 667 -2.64 -19.67 -4.73
N GLY A 668 -1.65 -20.38 -4.14
CA GLY A 668 -1.16 -21.66 -4.63
C GLY A 668 -0.38 -21.59 -5.93
N MET A 669 0.12 -20.40 -6.28
CA MET A 669 0.95 -20.21 -7.47
C MET A 669 2.44 -20.26 -7.10
N LEU A 670 3.25 -20.79 -8.02
CA LEU A 670 4.70 -20.92 -7.87
C LEU A 670 5.39 -19.57 -8.11
N PRO A 671 6.12 -19.01 -7.12
CA PRO A 671 6.80 -17.72 -7.23
C PRO A 671 8.24 -17.89 -7.76
N PHE A 672 8.37 -18.25 -9.02
CA PHE A 672 9.68 -18.52 -9.64
C PHE A 672 10.51 -17.26 -9.84
N ILE A 673 11.81 -17.38 -9.56
CA ILE A 673 12.84 -16.38 -9.85
C ILE A 673 13.87 -16.98 -10.82
N ALA A 674 14.16 -16.23 -11.88
CA ALA A 674 15.29 -16.44 -12.78
C ALA A 674 15.88 -15.05 -13.11
N GLU A 675 17.07 -14.75 -12.59
CA GLU A 675 17.67 -13.42 -12.70
C GLU A 675 17.94 -13.01 -14.16
N ASP A 676 18.18 -14.00 -15.01
CA ASP A 676 18.42 -13.87 -16.45
C ASP A 676 17.16 -14.01 -17.31
N VAL A 677 15.96 -14.04 -16.73
CA VAL A 677 14.70 -14.27 -17.44
C VAL A 677 14.47 -13.29 -18.59
N LYS A 678 15.01 -12.09 -18.50
CA LYS A 678 14.97 -11.09 -19.58
C LYS A 678 15.57 -11.61 -20.88
N ASP A 679 16.67 -12.36 -20.78
CA ASP A 679 17.40 -12.88 -21.92
C ASP A 679 16.73 -14.11 -22.56
N TRP A 680 15.72 -14.67 -21.89
CA TRP A 680 14.96 -15.81 -22.40
C TRP A 680 13.99 -15.44 -23.52
N ASN A 681 13.68 -14.16 -23.70
CA ASN A 681 12.80 -13.60 -24.74
C ASN A 681 11.44 -14.30 -24.80
N ILE A 682 10.85 -14.59 -23.64
CA ILE A 682 9.56 -15.26 -23.51
C ILE A 682 8.46 -14.45 -24.21
N GLN A 683 7.64 -15.16 -24.98
CA GLN A 683 6.47 -14.59 -25.65
C GLN A 683 5.19 -15.29 -25.16
N PRO A 684 4.03 -14.64 -25.23
CA PRO A 684 2.76 -15.33 -25.03
C PRO A 684 2.64 -16.54 -25.96
N GLY A 685 2.32 -17.71 -25.35
CA GLY A 685 2.26 -18.99 -26.06
C GLY A 685 3.48 -19.89 -25.82
N ASP A 686 4.63 -19.36 -25.43
CA ASP A 686 5.77 -20.18 -25.01
C ASP A 686 5.41 -21.02 -23.80
N GLN A 687 6.04 -22.20 -23.69
CA GLN A 687 5.67 -23.15 -22.64
C GLN A 687 6.86 -23.46 -21.71
N LEU A 688 6.51 -23.84 -20.50
CA LEU A 688 7.45 -24.23 -19.45
C LEU A 688 6.98 -25.56 -18.84
N TYR A 689 7.72 -26.63 -19.06
CA TYR A 689 7.43 -27.94 -18.49
C TYR A 689 8.22 -28.17 -17.22
N LEU A 690 7.53 -28.56 -16.17
CA LEU A 690 8.05 -28.76 -14.81
C LEU A 690 7.85 -30.23 -14.39
N PRO A 691 8.76 -31.15 -14.80
CA PRO A 691 8.67 -32.55 -14.39
C PRO A 691 8.93 -32.69 -12.89
N GLY A 692 8.09 -33.45 -12.20
CA GLY A 692 8.26 -33.77 -10.76
C GLY A 692 8.18 -32.56 -9.82
N ILE A 693 7.52 -31.48 -10.23
CA ILE A 693 7.42 -30.23 -9.44
C ILE A 693 6.81 -30.47 -8.07
N ARG A 694 5.80 -31.35 -7.97
CA ARG A 694 5.19 -31.70 -6.70
C ARG A 694 6.20 -32.34 -5.76
N ALA A 695 6.93 -33.35 -6.22
CA ALA A 695 7.94 -34.05 -5.44
C ALA A 695 9.10 -33.12 -5.03
N ALA A 696 9.51 -32.18 -5.90
CA ALA A 696 10.54 -31.18 -5.57
C ALA A 696 10.12 -30.29 -4.41
N LEU A 697 8.87 -29.80 -4.40
CA LEU A 697 8.30 -29.01 -3.31
C LEU A 697 8.20 -29.82 -2.00
N GLU A 698 7.76 -31.10 -2.08
CA GLU A 698 7.67 -31.99 -0.92
C GLU A 698 9.05 -32.25 -0.28
N ARG A 699 10.12 -32.36 -1.10
CA ARG A 699 11.51 -32.46 -0.60
C ARG A 699 12.09 -31.15 -0.09
N GLY A 700 11.42 -30.03 -0.26
CA GLY A 700 11.90 -28.73 0.18
C GLY A 700 12.95 -28.09 -0.73
N GLU A 701 13.02 -28.48 -2.01
CA GLU A 701 13.99 -27.91 -2.95
C GLU A 701 13.76 -26.41 -3.17
N GLU A 702 14.85 -25.64 -3.20
CA GLU A 702 14.82 -24.20 -3.49
C GLU A 702 15.18 -23.89 -4.96
N SER A 703 15.41 -24.93 -5.74
CA SER A 703 15.73 -24.82 -7.17
C SER A 703 15.16 -26.02 -7.89
N VAL A 704 14.49 -25.80 -9.00
CA VAL A 704 13.87 -26.85 -9.82
C VAL A 704 14.34 -26.76 -11.26
N GLN A 705 14.53 -27.93 -11.89
CA GLN A 705 14.83 -28.00 -13.30
C GLN A 705 13.53 -27.99 -14.10
N ALA A 706 13.51 -27.19 -15.15
CA ALA A 706 12.37 -27.06 -16.07
C ALA A 706 12.85 -27.12 -17.52
N VAL A 707 11.92 -27.32 -18.44
CA VAL A 707 12.19 -27.27 -19.88
C VAL A 707 11.39 -26.11 -20.48
N LEU A 708 12.09 -25.11 -20.97
CA LEU A 708 11.48 -24.03 -21.74
C LEU A 708 11.30 -24.47 -23.17
N ILE A 709 10.09 -24.32 -23.71
CA ILE A 709 9.68 -24.75 -25.06
C ILE A 709 9.27 -23.50 -25.84
N GLN A 710 10.03 -23.18 -26.89
CA GLN A 710 9.82 -22.01 -27.74
C GLN A 710 9.90 -22.42 -29.21
N ASN A 711 8.85 -22.15 -29.99
CA ASN A 711 8.78 -22.55 -31.41
C ASN A 711 9.08 -24.03 -31.65
N GLY A 712 8.68 -24.92 -30.73
CA GLY A 712 8.94 -26.34 -30.76
C GLY A 712 10.34 -26.79 -30.38
N ALA A 713 11.25 -25.85 -30.05
CA ALA A 713 12.58 -26.16 -29.53
C ALA A 713 12.55 -26.22 -27.98
N GLU A 714 13.14 -27.27 -27.44
CA GLU A 714 13.23 -27.49 -25.99
C GLU A 714 14.64 -27.14 -25.50
N ARG A 715 14.73 -26.39 -24.35
CA ARG A 715 15.97 -26.16 -23.66
C ARG A 715 15.80 -26.26 -22.15
N PRO A 716 16.76 -26.85 -21.42
CA PRO A 716 16.71 -26.89 -19.97
C PRO A 716 16.94 -25.50 -19.37
N VAL A 717 16.20 -25.19 -18.30
CA VAL A 717 16.35 -23.96 -17.52
C VAL A 717 16.22 -24.29 -16.03
N THR A 718 16.81 -23.43 -15.19
CA THR A 718 16.75 -23.58 -13.75
C THR A 718 15.89 -22.45 -13.18
N LEU A 719 14.93 -22.80 -12.32
CA LEU A 719 14.05 -21.88 -11.65
C LEU A 719 14.33 -21.91 -10.14
N LYS A 720 14.44 -20.73 -9.51
CA LYS A 720 14.67 -20.61 -8.06
C LYS A 720 13.35 -20.38 -7.34
N LEU A 721 13.26 -20.94 -6.13
CA LEU A 721 12.16 -20.80 -5.16
C LEU A 721 12.74 -20.38 -3.79
N PRO A 722 13.44 -19.25 -3.67
CA PRO A 722 14.18 -18.92 -2.46
C PRO A 722 13.26 -18.59 -1.29
N GLY A 723 13.63 -19.09 -0.10
CA GLY A 723 13.01 -18.70 1.16
C GLY A 723 11.52 -19.06 1.30
N ILE A 724 11.05 -20.12 0.63
CA ILE A 724 9.70 -20.66 0.82
C ILE A 724 9.69 -21.48 2.11
N THR A 725 8.80 -21.14 3.03
CA THR A 725 8.62 -21.86 4.29
C THR A 725 7.92 -23.20 4.06
N GLN A 726 7.96 -24.10 5.05
CA GLN A 726 7.27 -25.38 4.97
C GLN A 726 5.74 -25.17 4.79
N GLU A 727 5.14 -24.26 5.54
CA GLU A 727 3.71 -23.95 5.41
C GLU A 727 3.39 -23.37 4.02
N GLU A 728 4.19 -22.46 3.50
CA GLU A 728 4.03 -21.94 2.13
C GLU A 728 4.07 -23.04 1.06
N ARG A 729 4.96 -24.04 1.23
CA ARG A 729 5.01 -25.24 0.35
C ARG A 729 3.72 -26.04 0.41
N GLU A 730 3.23 -26.29 1.62
CA GLU A 730 2.01 -27.04 1.85
C GLU A 730 0.77 -26.31 1.27
N ILE A 731 0.72 -24.99 1.34
CA ILE A 731 -0.32 -24.16 0.70
C ILE A 731 -0.28 -24.33 -0.82
N ILE A 732 0.90 -24.26 -1.44
CA ILE A 732 1.06 -24.47 -2.89
C ILE A 732 0.64 -25.89 -3.29
N LEU A 733 1.07 -26.90 -2.54
CA LEU A 733 0.69 -28.31 -2.76
C LEU A 733 -0.81 -28.53 -2.64
N ALA A 734 -1.46 -27.85 -1.70
CA ALA A 734 -2.93 -27.92 -1.54
C ALA A 734 -3.71 -27.18 -2.64
N GLY A 735 -3.05 -26.32 -3.41
CA GLY A 735 -3.63 -25.52 -4.48
C GLY A 735 -3.99 -24.11 -4.11
N CYS A 736 -4.22 -23.82 -2.85
CA CYS A 736 -4.33 -22.46 -2.25
C CYS A 736 -4.54 -22.56 -0.74
N LEU A 737 -4.47 -21.41 -0.08
CA LEU A 737 -4.68 -21.24 1.36
C LEU A 737 -6.06 -21.79 1.81
N ILE A 738 -7.13 -21.60 1.01
CA ILE A 738 -8.48 -22.10 1.36
C ILE A 738 -8.45 -23.61 1.50
N ASN A 739 -7.92 -24.32 0.51
CA ASN A 739 -7.83 -25.79 0.55
C ASN A 739 -6.92 -26.29 1.69
N TYR A 740 -5.87 -25.57 1.97
CA TYR A 740 -4.92 -25.93 3.03
C TYR A 740 -5.58 -25.89 4.42
N TYR A 741 -6.34 -24.84 4.73
CA TYR A 741 -6.99 -24.70 6.02
C TYR A 741 -8.37 -25.37 6.11
N ALA A 742 -8.98 -25.75 5.00
CA ALA A 742 -10.24 -26.51 5.01
C ALA A 742 -10.05 -28.02 5.39
N LYS A 743 -8.80 -28.46 5.49
CA LYS A 743 -8.47 -29.82 5.99
C LYS A 743 -8.56 -29.85 7.51
#